data_37bde3e849525b3e4bd5451cfabe72a4
#
_entry.id   37bde3e849525b3e4bd5451cfabe72a4
#
_cell.length_a   1.000
_cell.length_b   1.000
_cell.length_c   1.000
_cell.angle_alpha   90.00
_cell.angle_beta   90.00
_cell.angle_gamma   90.00
#
_symmetry.space_group_name_H-M   'P 1'
#
loop_
_entity.id
_entity.type
_entity.pdbx_description
1 polymer ?
#
loop_
_entity_poly.entity_id
_entity_poly.type
_entity_poly.pdbx_seq_one_letter_code
_entity_poly.pdbx_strand_id
1 'polypeptide(L)'
;MKLVVRLWQIPICRLTATSFLFLTLVMGAMTMLHLYPKTLAASNSCQLNSAQGAIQHVIYIQFDNTHFTRDNPNVPSDLEQMPNLLNFIENNGVLLANHHTPLIAHTADDVLTSISGLYGDQHGVPIANTYGYFNPDGTSSMANSFTYWTDPLYDPKVASPSDTTYNMLTADGKNAPAPWVPFTRAGCNFGSVLSGNTALENTGTDITTVFGANSPEEQEATSNPTKAQADFVGIAVHCAAGDSLCSSANNGKPDVLPDEPGGYSGFQGLFGNKYVAPQISPSGPMTDLDGNVIQDPQGNQGFPGFDSMSASVSLSYIAAMQEHHIPITYAYISDVHDNHVAKTAYGPGEAGYVAALKAYDDAFGKFFTRLANDGINKSNTLFVFTADEGDHFVGGAPSPSNCDGITTPCTYTQIGEIDVDVTGLLATQQNVTTAFNAHADSAPNFYLNGNPSSTDPNVRSFEHAVAALTVTNPITNATDTLTNYMADAVEMKLLHMVTGDPARTPTFTVFGNPDYFQATGTAGCSTPCVAEKPTYAWNHGDLSPDINTTWLGMVGPGVNQVGVDSSTWSDHTDIRPTILALAGLKDDYAHEGRVLFEDLADSALPTSVVNSRQIITQLAQVYKKINAPVGELGLKTLQVSTKAIESNDPGDSTYTNLENQLTSVTTQRDSLASQMITLLEQAVFANQPVDSTQAQNLIDQGNALLQ
;
A
#
# COMPACT_ATOMS: atom_id res chain seq x y z
N MET A 1 77.59 6.29 -7.73
CA MET A 1 78.40 6.30 -8.97
C MET A 1 77.72 7.28 -9.93
N LYS A 2 78.47 8.22 -10.40
CA LYS A 2 78.13 9.38 -11.23
C LYS A 2 77.39 9.04 -12.51
N LEU A 3 76.43 9.91 -12.97
CA LEU A 3 76.34 10.34 -14.36
C LEU A 3 75.34 11.54 -14.39
N VAL A 4 75.81 12.70 -14.52
CA VAL A 4 76.12 13.62 -15.65
C VAL A 4 74.84 14.07 -16.41
N VAL A 5 74.57 15.33 -16.15
CA VAL A 5 73.63 16.24 -16.84
C VAL A 5 74.19 16.59 -18.25
N ARG A 6 73.34 16.69 -19.23
CA ARG A 6 73.53 17.55 -20.41
C ARG A 6 72.31 18.41 -20.65
N LEU A 7 72.49 19.71 -20.41
CA LEU A 7 71.62 20.78 -20.89
C LEU A 7 71.74 20.89 -22.43
N TRP A 8 70.58 21.04 -23.03
CA TRP A 8 70.46 21.68 -24.36
C TRP A 8 69.62 22.93 -24.21
N GLN A 9 70.24 24.05 -24.58
CA GLN A 9 69.62 25.36 -24.68
C GLN A 9 68.77 25.43 -25.97
N ILE A 10 67.50 25.85 -25.84
CA ILE A 10 66.65 26.26 -26.95
C ILE A 10 66.18 27.69 -26.65
N PRO A 11 66.20 28.60 -27.60
CA PRO A 11 66.12 30.03 -27.33
C PRO A 11 64.69 30.47 -26.97
N ILE A 12 64.60 31.16 -25.86
CA ILE A 12 63.45 31.89 -25.33
C ILE A 12 63.22 33.10 -26.23
N CYS A 13 62.34 33.06 -27.21
CA CYS A 13 61.77 34.28 -27.81
C CYS A 13 60.52 34.10 -28.73
N ARG A 14 59.81 32.99 -28.73
CA ARG A 14 58.57 32.89 -29.50
C ARG A 14 57.41 32.17 -28.81
N LEU A 15 57.47 31.89 -27.50
CA LEU A 15 56.39 31.20 -26.75
C LEU A 15 55.57 32.15 -25.82
N THR A 16 55.91 33.43 -25.71
CA THR A 16 55.20 34.32 -24.79
C THR A 16 53.91 34.93 -25.34
N ALA A 17 53.73 35.00 -26.65
CA ALA A 17 52.52 35.62 -27.22
C ALA A 17 51.33 34.66 -27.33
N THR A 18 51.57 33.36 -27.54
CA THR A 18 50.49 32.36 -27.64
C THR A 18 50.03 31.86 -26.27
N SER A 19 50.89 31.83 -25.27
CA SER A 19 50.52 31.46 -23.92
C SER A 19 49.66 32.52 -23.20
N PHE A 20 49.88 33.80 -23.50
CA PHE A 20 49.06 34.90 -22.97
C PHE A 20 47.65 34.93 -23.59
N LEU A 21 47.53 34.59 -24.86
CA LEU A 21 46.20 34.51 -25.53
C LEU A 21 45.37 33.31 -25.09
N PHE A 22 46.03 32.19 -24.75
CA PHE A 22 45.32 31.00 -24.22
C PHE A 22 44.94 31.21 -22.74
N LEU A 23 45.78 31.91 -21.94
CA LEU A 23 45.44 32.20 -20.54
C LEU A 23 44.32 33.25 -20.45
N THR A 24 44.26 34.24 -21.31
CA THR A 24 43.14 35.20 -21.36
C THR A 24 41.87 34.61 -21.92
N LEU A 25 41.91 33.62 -22.85
CA LEU A 25 40.74 32.91 -23.31
C LEU A 25 40.22 31.93 -22.25
N VAL A 26 41.08 31.25 -21.49
CA VAL A 26 40.67 30.35 -20.40
C VAL A 26 40.16 31.12 -19.20
N MET A 27 40.78 32.27 -18.82
CA MET A 27 40.21 33.13 -17.78
C MET A 27 38.92 33.82 -18.24
N GLY A 28 38.78 34.19 -19.51
CA GLY A 28 37.54 34.72 -20.07
C GLY A 28 36.41 33.66 -20.10
N ALA A 29 36.75 32.39 -20.39
CA ALA A 29 35.80 31.29 -20.30
C ALA A 29 35.43 30.93 -18.85
N MET A 30 36.39 30.96 -17.90
CA MET A 30 36.10 30.75 -16.49
C MET A 30 35.32 31.91 -15.86
N THR A 31 35.54 33.14 -16.25
CA THR A 31 34.74 34.29 -15.77
C THR A 31 33.35 34.31 -16.45
N MET A 32 33.19 33.80 -17.67
CA MET A 32 31.88 33.67 -18.28
C MET A 32 31.07 32.50 -17.66
N LEU A 33 31.72 31.45 -17.15
CA LEU A 33 31.05 30.38 -16.39
C LEU A 33 30.60 30.81 -14.99
N HIS A 34 31.13 31.94 -14.47
CA HIS A 34 30.72 32.51 -13.17
C HIS A 34 29.73 33.68 -13.29
N LEU A 35 29.36 34.07 -14.50
CA LEU A 35 28.40 35.13 -14.81
C LEU A 35 27.10 34.63 -15.45
N TYR A 36 26.79 33.31 -15.32
CA TYR A 36 25.39 32.97 -15.40
C TYR A 36 24.73 33.61 -14.15
N PRO A 37 23.80 34.53 -14.32
CA PRO A 37 22.94 34.88 -13.22
C PRO A 37 22.38 33.55 -12.74
N LYS A 38 22.49 33.27 -11.44
CA LYS A 38 21.51 32.41 -10.80
C LYS A 38 20.18 33.07 -11.16
N THR A 39 19.57 32.62 -12.24
CA THR A 39 18.13 32.77 -12.38
C THR A 39 17.62 32.23 -11.05
N LEU A 40 17.13 33.12 -10.21
CA LEU A 40 16.20 32.76 -9.17
C LEU A 40 15.28 31.79 -9.90
N ALA A 41 15.27 30.53 -9.47
CA ALA A 41 14.35 29.57 -9.99
C ALA A 41 12.99 30.24 -9.96
N ALA A 42 12.39 30.47 -11.10
CA ALA A 42 10.98 30.78 -11.15
C ALA A 42 10.34 29.71 -10.27
N SER A 43 9.47 30.14 -9.34
CA SER A 43 8.64 29.20 -8.61
C SER A 43 8.17 28.14 -9.61
N ASN A 44 8.68 26.92 -9.48
CA ASN A 44 8.30 25.85 -10.37
C ASN A 44 6.82 25.64 -10.15
N SER A 45 6.00 26.22 -11.04
CA SER A 45 4.58 25.95 -11.00
C SER A 45 4.40 24.45 -11.26
N CYS A 46 3.62 23.78 -10.45
CA CYS A 46 3.21 22.39 -10.68
C CYS A 46 2.76 22.22 -12.13
N GLN A 47 3.43 21.34 -12.85
CA GLN A 47 3.16 21.08 -14.27
C GLN A 47 2.81 19.60 -14.45
N LEU A 48 1.56 19.28 -14.15
CA LEU A 48 0.99 18.03 -14.62
C LEU A 48 0.84 18.11 -16.13
N ASN A 49 1.30 17.10 -16.82
CA ASN A 49 1.29 17.02 -18.28
C ASN A 49 0.10 16.21 -18.79
N SER A 50 -1.05 16.36 -18.13
CA SER A 50 -2.30 15.71 -18.51
C SER A 50 -2.75 16.13 -19.90
N ALA A 51 -3.50 15.26 -20.58
CA ALA A 51 -4.08 15.58 -21.87
C ALA A 51 -4.87 16.90 -21.79
N GLN A 52 -4.58 17.85 -22.69
CA GLN A 52 -5.17 19.19 -22.73
C GLN A 52 -4.88 20.07 -21.49
N GLY A 53 -3.99 19.67 -20.57
CA GLY A 53 -3.69 20.41 -19.35
C GLY A 53 -4.88 20.53 -18.39
N ALA A 54 -5.81 19.59 -18.46
CA ALA A 54 -7.07 19.69 -17.73
C ALA A 54 -6.94 19.35 -16.24
N ILE A 55 -6.04 18.42 -15.88
CA ILE A 55 -5.82 18.06 -14.47
C ILE A 55 -4.81 19.04 -13.87
N GLN A 56 -5.22 19.70 -12.79
CA GLN A 56 -4.42 20.61 -11.99
C GLN A 56 -4.22 20.11 -10.57
N HIS A 57 -5.11 19.22 -10.10
CA HIS A 57 -5.13 18.65 -8.77
C HIS A 57 -5.32 17.13 -8.86
N VAL A 58 -4.70 16.40 -7.93
CA VAL A 58 -4.95 14.97 -7.70
C VAL A 58 -5.30 14.78 -6.23
N ILE A 59 -6.41 14.14 -5.95
CA ILE A 59 -6.88 13.82 -4.60
C ILE A 59 -7.14 12.32 -4.59
N TYR A 60 -6.31 11.58 -3.86
CA TYR A 60 -6.46 10.15 -3.62
C TYR A 60 -6.86 9.92 -2.17
N ILE A 61 -7.94 9.19 -1.96
CA ILE A 61 -8.48 8.88 -0.63
C ILE A 61 -8.71 7.38 -0.55
N GLN A 62 -8.11 6.76 0.44
CA GLN A 62 -8.27 5.36 0.77
C GLN A 62 -8.96 5.22 2.12
N PHE A 63 -10.05 4.49 2.14
CA PHE A 63 -10.78 4.14 3.35
C PHE A 63 -10.18 2.86 3.93
N ASP A 64 -10.27 2.74 5.23
CA ASP A 64 -10.16 1.49 5.95
C ASP A 64 -11.54 0.80 5.90
N ASN A 65 -11.57 -0.38 5.30
CA ASN A 65 -12.64 -1.39 5.36
C ASN A 65 -14.06 -0.93 4.97
N THR A 66 -14.25 0.02 4.07
CA THR A 66 -15.61 0.36 3.60
C THR A 66 -16.05 -0.51 2.43
N HIS A 67 -17.31 -0.97 2.45
CA HIS A 67 -17.86 -1.92 1.48
C HIS A 67 -18.77 -1.28 0.43
N PHE A 68 -18.74 -1.82 -0.77
CA PHE A 68 -19.79 -1.64 -1.78
C PHE A 68 -20.71 -2.87 -1.88
N THR A 69 -20.23 -4.03 -1.48
CA THR A 69 -21.07 -5.24 -1.29
C THR A 69 -21.89 -5.11 0.00
N ARG A 70 -22.98 -5.86 0.09
CA ARG A 70 -23.86 -5.88 1.27
C ARG A 70 -23.57 -7.09 2.13
N ASP A 71 -23.15 -6.90 3.36
CA ASP A 71 -22.88 -7.95 4.33
C ASP A 71 -24.19 -8.62 4.80
N ASN A 72 -25.25 -7.83 4.88
CA ASN A 72 -26.61 -8.32 5.07
C ASN A 72 -27.48 -7.89 3.86
N PRO A 73 -28.12 -8.82 3.15
CA PRO A 73 -28.91 -8.49 1.95
C PRO A 73 -30.01 -7.43 2.14
N ASN A 74 -30.51 -7.26 3.38
CA ASN A 74 -31.53 -6.28 3.70
C ASN A 74 -30.96 -4.91 4.08
N VAL A 75 -29.69 -4.82 4.46
CA VAL A 75 -29.01 -3.59 4.87
C VAL A 75 -28.28 -3.03 3.65
N PRO A 76 -28.42 -1.74 3.34
CA PRO A 76 -27.60 -1.09 2.30
C PRO A 76 -26.12 -1.19 2.66
N SER A 77 -25.27 -1.31 1.64
CA SER A 77 -23.82 -1.28 1.82
C SER A 77 -23.35 0.08 2.34
N ASP A 78 -22.08 0.17 2.73
CA ASP A 78 -21.51 1.42 3.25
C ASP A 78 -21.61 2.55 2.24
N LEU A 79 -21.21 2.28 0.99
CA LEU A 79 -21.34 3.30 -0.06
C LEU A 79 -22.78 3.67 -0.36
N GLU A 80 -23.72 2.73 -0.30
CA GLU A 80 -25.15 3.05 -0.44
C GLU A 80 -25.66 3.94 0.70
N GLN A 81 -25.03 3.87 1.88
CA GLN A 81 -25.32 4.73 3.04
C GLN A 81 -24.53 6.06 3.00
N MET A 82 -23.63 6.25 2.03
CA MET A 82 -22.87 7.48 1.79
C MET A 82 -23.27 8.15 0.46
N PRO A 83 -24.52 8.63 0.31
CA PRO A 83 -25.03 9.15 -0.96
C PRO A 83 -24.31 10.40 -1.48
N ASN A 84 -23.67 11.23 -0.65
CA ASN A 84 -22.86 12.34 -1.14
C ASN A 84 -21.63 11.86 -1.89
N LEU A 85 -20.97 10.82 -1.38
CA LEU A 85 -19.81 10.20 -2.03
C LEU A 85 -20.24 9.34 -3.23
N LEU A 86 -21.17 8.40 -3.02
CA LEU A 86 -21.60 7.46 -4.07
C LEU A 86 -22.15 8.18 -5.30
N ASN A 87 -23.07 9.14 -5.10
CA ASN A 87 -23.62 9.91 -6.21
C ASN A 87 -22.58 10.82 -6.88
N PHE A 88 -21.56 11.30 -6.15
CA PHE A 88 -20.48 12.06 -6.75
C PHE A 88 -19.69 11.18 -7.74
N ILE A 89 -19.39 9.94 -7.38
CA ILE A 89 -18.65 8.99 -8.23
C ILE A 89 -19.53 8.57 -9.41
N GLU A 90 -20.70 8.01 -9.16
CA GLU A 90 -21.56 7.43 -10.21
C GLU A 90 -22.03 8.45 -11.24
N ASN A 91 -22.39 9.67 -10.80
CA ASN A 91 -22.92 10.70 -11.70
C ASN A 91 -21.82 11.47 -12.44
N ASN A 92 -20.53 11.29 -12.11
CA ASN A 92 -19.47 12.11 -12.69
C ASN A 92 -18.25 11.32 -13.18
N GLY A 93 -18.23 10.01 -12.97
CA GLY A 93 -17.10 9.15 -13.30
C GLY A 93 -17.47 7.68 -13.40
N VAL A 94 -16.65 6.83 -12.82
CA VAL A 94 -16.81 5.38 -12.78
C VAL A 94 -16.58 4.85 -11.37
N LEU A 95 -17.38 3.88 -10.97
CA LEU A 95 -17.22 3.04 -9.81
C LEU A 95 -16.97 1.60 -10.28
N LEU A 96 -15.72 1.14 -10.16
CA LEU A 96 -15.34 -0.25 -10.42
C LEU A 96 -15.76 -1.11 -9.23
N ALA A 97 -16.72 -2.00 -9.43
CA ALA A 97 -17.26 -2.88 -8.39
C ALA A 97 -16.63 -4.28 -8.40
N ASN A 98 -15.67 -4.52 -9.29
CA ASN A 98 -14.88 -5.75 -9.40
C ASN A 98 -13.39 -5.42 -9.22
N HIS A 99 -13.10 -4.68 -8.15
CA HIS A 99 -11.77 -4.27 -7.75
C HIS A 99 -11.30 -5.15 -6.58
N HIS A 100 -10.02 -5.46 -6.52
CA HIS A 100 -9.49 -6.46 -5.59
C HIS A 100 -8.27 -5.93 -4.83
N THR A 101 -8.10 -6.47 -3.61
CA THR A 101 -6.89 -6.33 -2.81
C THR A 101 -5.74 -7.19 -3.38
N PRO A 102 -4.48 -7.02 -2.93
CA PRO A 102 -3.38 -7.86 -3.42
C PRO A 102 -3.51 -9.34 -3.04
N LEU A 103 -3.63 -9.70 -1.78
CA LEU A 103 -3.76 -11.09 -1.32
C LEU A 103 -4.20 -11.19 0.14
N ILE A 104 -3.27 -11.01 1.10
CA ILE A 104 -3.56 -10.93 2.52
C ILE A 104 -3.84 -9.46 2.80
N ALA A 105 -5.12 -9.15 2.86
CA ALA A 105 -5.61 -7.79 2.88
C ALA A 105 -5.46 -7.16 4.27
N HIS A 106 -4.53 -6.21 4.38
CA HIS A 106 -4.33 -5.36 5.55
C HIS A 106 -3.86 -3.97 5.12
N THR A 107 -4.22 -2.96 5.90
CA THR A 107 -4.00 -1.54 5.62
C THR A 107 -2.59 -1.22 5.08
N ALA A 108 -1.51 -1.78 5.67
CA ALA A 108 -0.15 -1.43 5.26
C ALA A 108 0.21 -1.95 3.88
N ASP A 109 0.02 -3.23 3.59
CA ASP A 109 0.42 -3.80 2.30
C ASP A 109 -0.53 -3.37 1.17
N ASP A 110 -1.83 -3.21 1.46
CA ASP A 110 -2.82 -2.70 0.51
C ASP A 110 -2.55 -1.24 0.12
N VAL A 111 -2.31 -0.36 1.11
CA VAL A 111 -1.94 1.04 0.83
C VAL A 111 -0.65 1.11 0.04
N LEU A 112 0.41 0.38 0.45
CA LEU A 112 1.68 0.36 -0.27
C LEU A 112 1.53 -0.16 -1.70
N THR A 113 0.72 -1.19 -1.92
CA THR A 113 0.40 -1.73 -3.25
C THR A 113 -0.28 -0.67 -4.12
N SER A 114 -1.27 0.04 -3.59
CA SER A 114 -2.04 1.04 -4.34
C SER A 114 -1.21 2.27 -4.73
N ILE A 115 -0.33 2.75 -3.84
CA ILE A 115 0.47 3.96 -4.07
C ILE A 115 1.78 3.72 -4.80
N SER A 116 2.24 2.45 -4.89
CA SER A 116 3.45 2.07 -5.63
C SER A 116 3.15 1.43 -6.99
N GLY A 117 2.00 0.78 -7.16
CA GLY A 117 1.67 -0.03 -8.34
C GLY A 117 2.44 -1.35 -8.39
N LEU A 118 2.93 -1.83 -7.25
CA LEU A 118 3.75 -3.03 -7.09
C LEU A 118 3.07 -3.99 -6.11
N TYR A 119 3.27 -5.30 -6.27
CA TYR A 119 2.90 -6.28 -5.25
C TYR A 119 3.94 -6.37 -4.13
N GLY A 120 3.60 -7.12 -3.07
CA GLY A 120 4.38 -7.24 -1.86
C GLY A 120 5.83 -7.70 -2.03
N ASP A 121 6.12 -8.54 -3.01
CA ASP A 121 7.47 -8.97 -3.33
C ASP A 121 8.36 -7.83 -3.86
N GLN A 122 7.77 -6.79 -4.45
CA GLN A 122 8.47 -5.66 -5.00
C GLN A 122 8.50 -4.44 -4.06
N HIS A 123 7.48 -4.21 -3.25
CA HIS A 123 7.54 -3.12 -2.26
C HIS A 123 8.03 -3.59 -0.88
N GLY A 124 8.19 -4.90 -0.67
CA GLY A 124 8.85 -5.46 0.51
C GLY A 124 7.97 -5.73 1.72
N VAL A 125 6.68 -5.45 1.65
CA VAL A 125 5.68 -5.69 2.71
C VAL A 125 4.58 -6.60 2.15
N PRO A 126 4.81 -7.92 2.06
CA PRO A 126 3.88 -8.83 1.39
C PRO A 126 2.71 -9.28 2.25
N ILE A 127 2.68 -8.91 3.53
CA ILE A 127 1.77 -9.46 4.52
C ILE A 127 1.48 -8.38 5.57
N ALA A 128 0.23 -8.03 5.75
CA ALA A 128 -0.30 -7.34 6.92
C ALA A 128 0.39 -6.03 7.38
N ASN A 129 0.01 -5.57 8.55
CA ASN A 129 0.55 -4.39 9.22
C ASN A 129 1.90 -4.66 9.92
N THR A 130 2.23 -5.93 10.11
CA THR A 130 3.53 -6.42 10.56
C THR A 130 3.89 -7.64 9.72
N TYR A 131 5.18 -8.00 9.69
CA TYR A 131 5.63 -9.22 9.02
C TYR A 131 6.68 -9.95 9.86
N GLY A 132 6.75 -11.28 9.68
CA GLY A 132 7.74 -12.11 10.35
C GLY A 132 9.03 -12.23 9.57
N TYR A 133 10.12 -12.53 10.27
CA TYR A 133 11.38 -12.91 9.66
C TYR A 133 12.20 -13.82 10.58
N PHE A 134 13.05 -14.67 9.98
CA PHE A 134 13.97 -15.55 10.71
C PHE A 134 15.20 -14.79 11.18
N ASN A 135 15.55 -15.00 12.43
CA ASN A 135 16.78 -14.52 13.02
C ASN A 135 17.97 -15.43 12.67
N PRO A 136 19.23 -14.91 12.76
CA PRO A 136 20.42 -15.72 12.50
C PRO A 136 20.56 -16.96 13.40
N ASP A 137 19.90 -17.02 14.56
CA ASP A 137 19.89 -18.18 15.46
C ASP A 137 18.77 -19.19 15.14
N GLY A 138 17.96 -18.91 14.11
CA GLY A 138 16.88 -19.76 13.65
C GLY A 138 15.55 -19.54 14.39
N THR A 139 15.49 -18.62 15.33
CA THR A 139 14.20 -18.13 15.87
C THR A 139 13.57 -17.15 14.89
N SER A 140 12.36 -16.68 15.14
CA SER A 140 11.71 -15.65 14.34
C SER A 140 11.25 -14.45 15.18
N SER A 141 11.16 -13.30 14.53
CA SER A 141 10.68 -12.04 15.10
C SER A 141 9.66 -11.39 14.17
N MET A 142 8.92 -10.40 14.69
CA MET A 142 7.98 -9.60 13.92
C MET A 142 8.49 -8.17 13.80
N ALA A 143 8.36 -7.57 12.61
CA ALA A 143 8.64 -6.17 12.33
C ALA A 143 7.34 -5.42 12.04
N ASN A 144 7.30 -4.13 12.37
CA ASN A 144 6.19 -3.26 12.01
C ASN A 144 6.35 -2.79 10.55
N SER A 145 5.30 -2.89 9.75
CA SER A 145 5.27 -2.40 8.36
C SER A 145 5.08 -0.88 8.30
N PHE A 146 4.43 -0.29 9.29
CA PHE A 146 4.24 1.16 9.37
C PHE A 146 5.49 1.85 9.88
N THR A 147 6.31 2.32 8.96
CA THR A 147 7.52 3.11 9.22
C THR A 147 7.67 4.15 8.11
N TYR A 148 8.49 5.18 8.34
CA TYR A 148 8.79 6.13 7.27
C TYR A 148 9.57 5.42 6.13
N TRP A 149 9.35 5.84 4.89
CA TRP A 149 9.79 5.17 3.65
C TRP A 149 11.26 4.74 3.61
N THR A 150 12.13 5.45 4.29
CA THR A 150 13.58 5.19 4.29
C THR A 150 14.09 4.49 5.54
N ASP A 151 13.21 4.07 6.45
CA ASP A 151 13.65 3.44 7.68
C ASP A 151 14.14 2.00 7.44
N PRO A 152 15.23 1.62 8.06
CA PRO A 152 15.69 0.24 8.04
C PRO A 152 14.77 -0.66 8.87
N LEU A 153 14.88 -1.95 8.65
CA LEU A 153 14.23 -2.96 9.49
C LEU A 153 14.61 -2.74 10.96
N TYR A 154 13.61 -2.55 11.81
CA TYR A 154 13.81 -2.35 13.23
C TYR A 154 13.15 -3.45 14.07
N ASP A 155 13.97 -4.27 14.72
CA ASP A 155 13.55 -5.13 15.82
C ASP A 155 14.49 -4.92 17.02
N PRO A 156 14.00 -4.38 18.14
CA PRO A 156 14.82 -4.16 19.33
C PRO A 156 15.41 -5.43 19.94
N LYS A 157 14.92 -6.62 19.55
CA LYS A 157 15.43 -7.91 20.05
C LYS A 157 16.60 -8.44 19.23
N VAL A 158 16.64 -8.11 17.94
CA VAL A 158 17.59 -8.65 16.96
C VAL A 158 18.33 -7.60 16.19
N ALA A 159 17.77 -6.39 16.09
CA ALA A 159 18.38 -5.32 15.32
C ALA A 159 19.80 -5.06 15.84
N SER A 160 20.76 -5.48 15.06
CA SER A 160 22.08 -4.91 15.17
C SER A 160 21.96 -3.42 14.83
N PRO A 161 22.62 -2.51 15.58
CA PRO A 161 22.76 -1.11 15.14
C PRO A 161 23.40 -0.94 13.74
N SER A 162 23.90 -2.02 13.18
CA SER A 162 24.46 -2.12 11.84
C SER A 162 23.51 -2.75 10.80
N ASP A 163 22.30 -3.10 11.16
CA ASP A 163 21.31 -3.56 10.19
C ASP A 163 20.88 -2.38 9.31
N THR A 164 21.15 -2.51 8.01
CA THR A 164 20.80 -1.52 6.99
C THR A 164 19.76 -2.04 6.01
N THR A 165 19.16 -3.19 6.30
CA THR A 165 18.04 -3.74 5.51
C THR A 165 16.83 -2.85 5.66
N TYR A 166 16.33 -2.33 4.55
CA TYR A 166 15.15 -1.46 4.56
C TYR A 166 13.86 -2.25 4.82
N ASN A 167 12.89 -1.58 5.42
CA ASN A 167 11.58 -2.17 5.68
C ASN A 167 10.88 -2.53 4.37
N MET A 168 10.84 -1.61 3.42
CA MET A 168 10.32 -1.84 2.08
C MET A 168 11.45 -2.29 1.16
N LEU A 169 11.49 -3.58 0.84
CA LEU A 169 12.60 -4.23 0.16
C LEU A 169 12.13 -4.92 -1.12
N THR A 170 12.50 -4.37 -2.26
CA THR A 170 12.19 -4.94 -3.58
C THR A 170 12.77 -6.33 -3.76
N ALA A 171 12.25 -7.09 -4.72
CA ALA A 171 12.75 -8.44 -5.03
C ALA A 171 14.24 -8.49 -5.42
N ASP A 172 14.82 -7.39 -5.89
CA ASP A 172 16.25 -7.27 -6.15
C ASP A 172 17.07 -6.73 -4.95
N GLY A 173 16.46 -6.63 -3.78
CA GLY A 173 17.10 -6.28 -2.53
C GLY A 173 17.41 -4.79 -2.35
N LYS A 174 16.63 -3.92 -2.99
CA LYS A 174 16.74 -2.46 -2.84
C LYS A 174 15.53 -1.89 -2.12
N ASN A 175 15.64 -0.63 -1.70
CA ASN A 175 14.49 0.08 -1.19
C ASN A 175 13.45 0.32 -2.29
N ALA A 176 12.16 0.15 -1.96
CA ALA A 176 11.07 0.39 -2.91
C ALA A 176 11.02 1.87 -3.31
N PRO A 177 10.65 2.19 -4.57
CA PRO A 177 10.50 3.57 -5.04
C PRO A 177 9.34 4.30 -4.37
N ALA A 178 9.53 5.57 -4.01
CA ALA A 178 8.55 6.36 -3.28
C ALA A 178 7.50 7.04 -4.18
N PRO A 179 6.22 7.08 -3.75
CA PRO A 179 5.11 7.50 -4.59
C PRO A 179 5.10 9.01 -4.93
N TRP A 180 5.72 9.88 -4.15
CA TRP A 180 5.71 11.33 -4.39
C TRP A 180 6.70 11.80 -5.46
N VAL A 181 7.68 10.96 -5.83
CA VAL A 181 8.80 11.33 -6.70
C VAL A 181 8.38 11.91 -8.06
N PRO A 182 7.50 11.29 -8.85
CA PRO A 182 7.09 11.86 -10.15
C PRO A 182 6.43 13.22 -10.02
N PHE A 183 5.66 13.45 -8.96
CA PHE A 183 4.96 14.70 -8.71
C PHE A 183 5.93 15.81 -8.29
N THR A 184 6.81 15.54 -7.34
CA THR A 184 7.78 16.54 -6.86
C THR A 184 8.80 16.90 -7.94
N ARG A 185 9.20 15.95 -8.79
CA ARG A 185 10.02 16.20 -9.99
C ARG A 185 9.28 17.04 -11.04
N ALA A 186 7.96 16.91 -11.14
CA ALA A 186 7.13 17.76 -12.00
C ALA A 186 6.86 19.16 -11.41
N GLY A 187 7.47 19.51 -10.28
CA GLY A 187 7.29 20.80 -9.62
C GLY A 187 6.05 20.90 -8.76
N CYS A 188 5.40 19.77 -8.42
CA CYS A 188 4.19 19.71 -7.60
C CYS A 188 4.54 19.31 -6.16
N ASN A 189 4.01 20.06 -5.19
CA ASN A 189 4.06 19.62 -3.80
C ASN A 189 3.07 18.48 -3.58
N PHE A 190 3.48 17.50 -2.79
CA PHE A 190 2.72 16.30 -2.47
C PHE A 190 2.42 16.28 -0.96
N GLY A 191 1.15 16.27 -0.59
CA GLY A 191 0.68 16.15 0.79
C GLY A 191 0.26 14.73 1.12
N SER A 192 0.69 14.25 2.27
CA SER A 192 0.29 12.98 2.84
C SER A 192 -0.45 13.20 4.16
N VAL A 193 -1.60 12.54 4.31
CA VAL A 193 -2.38 12.50 5.54
C VAL A 193 -2.56 11.02 5.90
N LEU A 194 -1.53 10.43 6.51
CA LEU A 194 -1.43 9.02 6.84
C LEU A 194 -1.74 8.10 5.63
N SER A 195 -0.82 8.02 4.74
CA SER A 195 -0.95 7.22 3.52
C SER A 195 0.25 6.29 3.44
N GLY A 196 0.25 5.19 4.18
CA GLY A 196 1.25 4.12 4.19
C GLY A 196 2.70 4.61 4.01
N ASN A 197 3.45 4.74 5.08
CA ASN A 197 4.88 5.08 5.11
C ASN A 197 5.30 6.42 4.43
N THR A 198 4.37 7.20 3.86
CA THR A 198 4.66 8.49 3.21
C THR A 198 4.72 9.67 4.19
N ALA A 199 4.38 9.43 5.45
CA ALA A 199 4.56 10.32 6.58
C ALA A 199 5.35 9.57 7.67
N LEU A 200 5.69 10.23 8.77
CA LEU A 200 6.27 9.53 9.92
C LEU A 200 5.17 8.72 10.61
N GLU A 201 5.46 7.46 10.91
CA GLU A 201 4.53 6.52 11.53
C GLU A 201 4.92 6.23 12.99
N ASN A 202 6.19 6.37 13.30
CA ASN A 202 6.81 5.81 14.49
C ASN A 202 7.63 6.85 15.25
N THR A 203 7.23 7.16 16.47
CA THR A 203 7.96 8.15 17.30
C THR A 203 9.36 7.67 17.69
N GLY A 204 9.66 6.38 17.60
CA GLY A 204 10.96 5.81 18.01
C GLY A 204 12.05 6.00 16.96
N THR A 205 11.81 5.54 15.75
CA THR A 205 12.80 5.49 14.66
C THR A 205 12.67 6.64 13.68
N ASP A 206 11.47 6.91 13.18
CA ASP A 206 11.25 7.84 12.08
C ASP A 206 11.62 9.27 12.42
N ILE A 207 11.30 9.70 13.64
CA ILE A 207 11.68 11.06 14.11
C ILE A 207 13.20 11.22 14.13
N THR A 208 13.92 10.19 14.57
CA THR A 208 15.40 10.22 14.57
C THR A 208 15.96 10.19 13.16
N THR A 209 15.36 9.43 12.25
CA THR A 209 15.75 9.35 10.85
C THR A 209 15.64 10.72 10.17
N VAL A 210 14.53 11.41 10.33
CA VAL A 210 14.25 12.67 9.63
C VAL A 210 14.89 13.88 10.32
N PHE A 211 14.79 13.98 11.65
CA PHE A 211 15.25 15.16 12.38
C PHE A 211 16.69 15.04 12.92
N GLY A 212 17.21 13.83 13.00
CA GLY A 212 18.55 13.51 13.47
C GLY A 212 18.63 13.25 14.97
N ALA A 213 19.64 12.48 15.37
CA ALA A 213 19.92 12.17 16.75
C ALA A 213 20.21 13.44 17.57
N ASN A 214 19.68 13.50 18.79
CA ASN A 214 19.73 14.64 19.71
C ASN A 214 19.02 15.91 19.23
N SER A 215 18.17 15.84 18.21
CA SER A 215 17.31 16.95 17.81
C SER A 215 16.30 17.30 18.91
N PRO A 216 15.73 18.52 18.92
CA PRO A 216 14.63 18.85 19.82
C PRO A 216 13.42 17.91 19.66
N GLU A 217 13.18 17.43 18.43
CA GLU A 217 12.09 16.52 18.08
C GLU A 217 12.30 15.13 18.68
N GLU A 218 13.52 14.57 18.58
CA GLU A 218 13.87 13.30 19.24
C GLU A 218 13.83 13.41 20.77
N GLN A 219 14.28 14.54 21.32
CA GLN A 219 14.16 14.77 22.76
C GLN A 219 12.70 14.86 23.21
N GLU A 220 11.82 15.43 22.39
CA GLU A 220 10.38 15.44 22.66
C GLU A 220 9.80 14.01 22.56
N ALA A 221 10.16 13.24 21.53
CA ALA A 221 9.76 11.85 21.36
C ALA A 221 10.15 10.98 22.55
N THR A 222 11.34 11.20 23.12
CA THR A 222 11.84 10.47 24.28
C THR A 222 11.14 10.88 25.59
N SER A 223 10.88 12.18 25.77
CA SER A 223 10.35 12.72 27.03
C SER A 223 8.81 12.75 27.10
N ASN A 224 8.15 12.87 25.99
CA ASN A 224 6.70 12.94 25.85
C ASN A 224 6.25 12.31 24.53
N PRO A 225 6.31 10.97 24.39
CA PRO A 225 6.02 10.28 23.12
C PRO A 225 4.60 10.55 22.59
N THR A 226 3.61 10.69 23.45
CA THR A 226 2.22 10.98 23.04
C THR A 226 2.12 12.35 22.37
N LYS A 227 2.75 13.38 22.93
CA LYS A 227 2.78 14.70 22.29
C LYS A 227 3.59 14.67 21.00
N ALA A 228 4.71 13.97 20.98
CA ALA A 228 5.52 13.80 19.78
C ALA A 228 4.75 13.08 18.65
N GLN A 229 3.91 12.12 18.99
CA GLN A 229 3.00 11.50 18.04
C GLN A 229 2.05 12.54 17.41
N ALA A 230 1.37 13.34 18.23
CA ALA A 230 0.48 14.39 17.75
C ALA A 230 1.22 15.46 16.91
N ASP A 231 2.45 15.80 17.28
CA ASP A 231 3.26 16.82 16.62
C ASP A 231 3.85 16.36 15.28
N PHE A 232 4.33 15.11 15.17
CA PHE A 232 5.23 14.69 14.09
C PHE A 232 4.72 13.53 13.23
N VAL A 233 3.78 12.71 13.70
CA VAL A 233 3.30 11.51 13.01
C VAL A 233 2.14 11.84 12.06
N GLY A 234 1.94 11.01 11.04
CA GLY A 234 0.73 10.91 10.22
C GLY A 234 0.50 12.01 9.20
N ILE A 235 1.25 13.11 9.23
CA ILE A 235 1.09 14.26 8.33
C ILE A 235 2.42 14.65 7.72
N ALA A 236 2.50 14.78 6.39
CA ALA A 236 3.72 15.22 5.72
C ALA A 236 3.42 16.03 4.46
N VAL A 237 4.41 16.81 4.03
CA VAL A 237 4.43 17.43 2.70
C VAL A 237 5.80 17.22 2.09
N HIS A 238 5.86 16.55 0.95
CA HIS A 238 7.06 16.41 0.12
C HIS A 238 7.05 17.51 -0.93
N CYS A 239 8.01 18.43 -0.85
CA CYS A 239 8.01 19.62 -1.71
C CYS A 239 8.79 19.41 -3.00
N ALA A 240 8.34 20.07 -4.04
CA ALA A 240 9.13 20.28 -5.25
C ALA A 240 10.48 20.95 -4.93
N ALA A 241 11.50 20.65 -5.72
CA ALA A 241 12.85 21.17 -5.45
C ALA A 241 12.89 22.70 -5.43
N GLY A 242 13.32 23.24 -4.29
CA GLY A 242 13.46 24.69 -4.09
C GLY A 242 12.16 25.44 -3.75
N ASP A 243 11.06 24.75 -3.52
CA ASP A 243 9.82 25.39 -3.09
C ASP A 243 9.97 26.01 -1.70
N SER A 244 9.46 27.23 -1.54
CA SER A 244 9.57 27.99 -0.29
C SER A 244 8.77 27.40 0.86
N LEU A 245 7.75 26.62 0.59
CA LEU A 245 6.92 25.94 1.58
C LEU A 245 7.79 25.07 2.51
N CYS A 246 8.69 24.25 1.93
CA CYS A 246 9.62 23.41 2.68
C CYS A 246 10.98 24.07 2.93
N SER A 247 11.04 25.41 3.01
CA SER A 247 12.28 26.09 3.35
C SER A 247 12.74 25.80 4.79
N SER A 248 14.02 25.99 5.08
CA SER A 248 14.56 25.85 6.43
C SER A 248 13.93 26.81 7.44
N ALA A 249 13.36 27.95 6.99
CA ALA A 249 12.60 28.87 7.84
C ALA A 249 11.28 28.23 8.35
N ASN A 250 10.73 27.29 7.62
CA ASN A 250 9.54 26.52 7.98
C ASN A 250 9.90 25.15 8.58
N ASN A 251 11.16 24.94 8.98
CA ASN A 251 11.69 23.65 9.45
C ASN A 251 11.73 22.52 8.39
N GLY A 252 11.78 22.88 7.11
CA GLY A 252 11.98 21.89 6.06
C GLY A 252 13.24 21.05 6.29
N LYS A 253 13.10 19.74 6.11
CA LYS A 253 14.17 18.74 6.26
C LYS A 253 14.53 18.18 4.89
N PRO A 254 15.78 17.72 4.68
CA PRO A 254 16.12 16.99 3.47
C PRO A 254 15.20 15.77 3.30
N ASP A 255 14.60 15.67 2.13
CA ASP A 255 13.78 14.53 1.70
C ASP A 255 14.66 13.71 0.77
N VAL A 256 15.38 12.73 1.32
CA VAL A 256 16.41 11.94 0.64
C VAL A 256 15.96 10.49 0.58
N LEU A 257 15.93 9.93 -0.61
CA LEU A 257 15.56 8.53 -0.85
C LEU A 257 16.79 7.77 -1.34
N PRO A 258 17.27 6.76 -0.60
CA PRO A 258 18.31 5.87 -1.10
C PRO A 258 17.75 5.02 -2.26
N ASP A 259 18.61 4.68 -3.20
CA ASP A 259 18.32 3.77 -4.31
C ASP A 259 17.15 4.17 -5.24
N GLU A 260 16.62 5.38 -5.08
CA GLU A 260 15.56 5.89 -5.98
C GLU A 260 16.07 5.97 -7.42
N PRO A 261 15.42 5.33 -8.40
CA PRO A 261 15.79 5.41 -9.81
C PRO A 261 15.86 6.87 -10.29
N GLY A 262 16.95 7.24 -10.97
CA GLY A 262 17.19 8.63 -11.37
C GLY A 262 17.71 9.55 -10.25
N GLY A 263 17.84 9.04 -9.03
CA GLY A 263 18.27 9.77 -7.83
C GLY A 263 17.19 10.71 -7.27
N TYR A 264 17.23 10.95 -5.97
CA TYR A 264 16.32 11.89 -5.31
C TYR A 264 17.11 12.69 -4.25
N SER A 265 17.68 13.81 -4.67
CA SER A 265 18.47 14.67 -3.79
C SER A 265 18.17 16.15 -4.06
N GLY A 266 18.26 16.98 -2.99
CA GLY A 266 17.97 18.42 -3.08
C GLY A 266 16.48 18.75 -2.89
N PHE A 267 15.63 17.77 -2.66
CA PHE A 267 14.25 17.94 -2.24
C PHE A 267 14.16 18.15 -0.73
N GLN A 268 13.07 18.75 -0.27
CA GLN A 268 12.79 19.01 1.14
C GLN A 268 11.37 18.59 1.46
N GLY A 269 11.14 18.18 2.72
CA GLY A 269 9.82 17.87 3.25
C GLY A 269 9.50 18.61 4.54
N LEU A 270 8.22 18.73 4.87
CA LEU A 270 7.72 19.11 6.19
C LEU A 270 7.07 17.87 6.80
N PHE A 271 7.42 17.56 8.03
CA PHE A 271 6.97 16.36 8.71
C PHE A 271 6.25 16.70 10.01
N GLY A 272 5.00 16.22 10.10
CA GLY A 272 4.10 16.37 11.23
C GLY A 272 3.29 17.65 11.25
N ASN A 273 2.16 17.57 11.96
CA ASN A 273 1.25 18.70 12.15
C ASN A 273 1.94 19.97 12.64
N LYS A 274 2.93 19.84 13.52
CA LYS A 274 3.70 20.95 14.09
C LYS A 274 4.31 21.87 13.05
N TYR A 275 4.76 21.34 11.91
CA TYR A 275 5.41 22.10 10.84
C TYR A 275 4.53 22.29 9.61
N VAL A 276 3.58 21.38 9.37
CA VAL A 276 2.63 21.49 8.25
C VAL A 276 1.49 22.44 8.58
N ALA A 277 0.85 22.32 9.74
CA ALA A 277 -0.34 23.11 10.09
C ALA A 277 -0.12 24.63 9.99
N PRO A 278 1.02 25.22 10.44
CA PRO A 278 1.22 26.67 10.26
C PRO A 278 1.23 27.12 8.80
N GLN A 279 1.48 26.25 7.85
CA GLN A 279 1.54 26.56 6.41
C GLN A 279 0.16 26.47 5.75
N ILE A 280 -0.73 25.60 6.25
CA ILE A 280 -2.06 25.32 5.67
C ILE A 280 -3.21 25.88 6.52
N SER A 281 -2.93 26.34 7.74
CA SER A 281 -3.87 26.98 8.67
C SER A 281 -3.20 28.13 9.43
N PRO A 282 -2.74 29.20 8.74
CA PRO A 282 -1.94 30.27 9.37
C PRO A 282 -2.71 31.12 10.38
N SER A 283 -4.03 31.01 10.44
CA SER A 283 -4.90 31.79 11.35
C SER A 283 -5.17 31.11 12.69
N GLY A 284 -4.81 29.83 12.85
CA GLY A 284 -5.08 29.07 14.08
C GLY A 284 -4.79 27.58 13.95
N PRO A 285 -5.14 26.79 14.97
CA PRO A 285 -4.94 25.36 14.90
C PRO A 285 -5.80 24.74 13.78
N MET A 286 -5.39 23.56 13.29
CA MET A 286 -6.21 22.77 12.39
C MET A 286 -7.53 22.39 13.06
N THR A 287 -8.61 22.52 12.32
CA THR A 287 -9.95 22.09 12.74
C THR A 287 -10.46 21.05 11.75
N ASP A 288 -11.30 20.14 12.24
CA ASP A 288 -12.05 19.24 11.37
C ASP A 288 -13.11 20.01 10.53
N LEU A 289 -13.85 19.33 9.68
CA LEU A 289 -14.89 19.95 8.85
C LEU A 289 -16.12 20.44 9.66
N ASP A 290 -16.19 20.09 10.94
CA ASP A 290 -17.20 20.54 11.89
C ASP A 290 -16.75 21.77 12.71
N GLY A 291 -15.49 22.18 12.57
CA GLY A 291 -14.89 23.32 13.26
C GLY A 291 -14.28 22.98 14.63
N ASN A 292 -14.21 21.71 15.01
CA ASN A 292 -13.53 21.29 16.23
C ASN A 292 -12.01 21.26 16.02
N VAL A 293 -11.26 21.66 17.03
CA VAL A 293 -9.79 21.55 16.97
C VAL A 293 -9.38 20.08 16.92
N ILE A 294 -8.54 19.73 15.94
CA ILE A 294 -8.02 18.38 15.80
C ILE A 294 -6.97 18.14 16.90
N GLN A 295 -7.18 17.13 17.70
CA GLN A 295 -6.33 16.79 18.84
C GLN A 295 -6.45 15.31 19.22
N ASP A 296 -5.41 14.79 19.86
CA ASP A 296 -5.44 13.43 20.43
C ASP A 296 -6.36 13.32 21.67
N PRO A 297 -6.65 12.12 22.19
CA PRO A 297 -7.45 11.94 23.40
C PRO A 297 -6.86 12.60 24.65
N GLN A 298 -5.57 12.97 24.65
CA GLN A 298 -4.91 13.68 25.75
C GLN A 298 -4.96 15.20 25.60
N GLY A 299 -5.54 15.72 24.51
CA GLY A 299 -5.67 17.13 24.21
C GLY A 299 -4.47 17.78 23.55
N ASN A 300 -3.51 16.99 23.05
CA ASN A 300 -2.42 17.52 22.22
C ASN A 300 -2.95 17.80 20.81
N GLN A 301 -2.78 19.05 20.34
CA GLN A 301 -3.21 19.43 19.00
C GLN A 301 -2.35 18.79 17.93
N GLY A 302 -2.97 18.25 16.89
CA GLY A 302 -2.29 17.60 15.78
C GLY A 302 -2.88 16.25 15.42
N PHE A 303 -2.02 15.31 15.04
CA PHE A 303 -2.45 13.97 14.65
C PHE A 303 -3.16 13.24 15.80
N PRO A 304 -4.43 12.83 15.61
CA PRO A 304 -5.23 12.34 16.74
C PRO A 304 -5.03 10.84 17.03
N GLY A 305 -4.23 10.13 16.25
CA GLY A 305 -4.08 8.68 16.25
C GLY A 305 -4.78 8.05 15.04
N PHE A 306 -4.35 6.85 14.67
CA PHE A 306 -4.80 6.14 13.47
C PHE A 306 -6.32 5.93 13.45
N ASP A 307 -6.89 5.32 14.49
CA ASP A 307 -8.33 5.05 14.60
C ASP A 307 -9.19 6.31 14.82
N SER A 308 -8.57 7.47 14.84
CA SER A 308 -9.24 8.77 14.99
C SER A 308 -9.15 9.65 13.75
N MET A 309 -8.61 9.13 12.64
CA MET A 309 -8.55 9.80 11.35
C MET A 309 -9.88 9.67 10.60
N SER A 310 -10.97 10.12 11.25
CA SER A 310 -12.30 10.12 10.64
C SER A 310 -12.33 10.95 9.35
N ALA A 311 -13.36 10.75 8.53
CA ALA A 311 -13.55 11.51 7.29
C ALA A 311 -13.53 13.02 7.54
N SER A 312 -14.15 13.53 8.64
CA SER A 312 -14.13 14.97 8.97
C SER A 312 -12.71 15.49 9.22
N VAL A 313 -11.85 14.70 9.83
CA VAL A 313 -10.44 15.04 10.12
C VAL A 313 -9.58 14.98 8.85
N SER A 314 -9.54 13.82 8.19
CA SER A 314 -8.67 13.60 7.01
C SER A 314 -9.02 14.55 5.87
N LEU A 315 -10.30 14.70 5.54
CA LEU A 315 -10.76 15.59 4.49
C LEU A 315 -10.52 17.08 4.79
N SER A 316 -10.48 17.47 6.07
CA SER A 316 -10.12 18.83 6.44
C SER A 316 -8.65 19.15 6.15
N TYR A 317 -7.72 18.23 6.46
CA TYR A 317 -6.31 18.38 6.09
C TYR A 317 -6.15 18.46 4.56
N ILE A 318 -6.81 17.55 3.82
CA ILE A 318 -6.78 17.55 2.36
C ILE A 318 -7.24 18.88 1.79
N ALA A 319 -8.41 19.36 2.23
CA ALA A 319 -8.93 20.64 1.74
C ALA A 319 -7.96 21.79 2.03
N ALA A 320 -7.43 21.87 3.26
CA ALA A 320 -6.46 22.89 3.63
C ALA A 320 -5.16 22.81 2.81
N MET A 321 -4.65 21.62 2.53
CA MET A 321 -3.48 21.41 1.66
C MET A 321 -3.75 21.90 0.23
N GLN A 322 -4.87 21.49 -0.35
CA GLN A 322 -5.27 21.89 -1.71
C GLN A 322 -5.43 23.42 -1.83
N GLU A 323 -6.06 24.07 -0.87
CA GLU A 323 -6.23 25.52 -0.79
C GLU A 323 -4.91 26.28 -0.66
N HIS A 324 -3.83 25.63 -0.14
CA HIS A 324 -2.52 26.23 0.14
C HIS A 324 -1.41 25.71 -0.79
N HIS A 325 -1.73 25.46 -2.07
CA HIS A 325 -0.77 25.11 -3.11
C HIS A 325 -0.05 23.76 -2.94
N ILE A 326 -0.72 22.79 -2.35
CA ILE A 326 -0.30 21.39 -2.32
C ILE A 326 -1.30 20.61 -3.18
N PRO A 327 -1.13 20.60 -4.52
CA PRO A 327 -2.17 20.15 -5.44
C PRO A 327 -2.29 18.62 -5.53
N ILE A 328 -1.32 17.88 -5.02
CA ILE A 328 -1.35 16.42 -4.96
C ILE A 328 -1.50 16.02 -3.51
N THR A 329 -2.55 15.28 -3.19
CA THR A 329 -2.82 14.86 -1.81
C THR A 329 -3.30 13.42 -1.76
N TYR A 330 -2.68 12.66 -0.87
CA TYR A 330 -3.05 11.27 -0.56
C TYR A 330 -3.50 11.20 0.90
N ALA A 331 -4.59 10.51 1.15
CA ALA A 331 -5.17 10.41 2.49
C ALA A 331 -5.76 9.05 2.79
N TYR A 332 -5.80 8.76 4.07
CA TYR A 332 -6.45 7.62 4.67
C TYR A 332 -7.61 8.11 5.54
N ILE A 333 -8.69 7.33 5.61
CA ILE A 333 -9.83 7.52 6.51
C ILE A 333 -9.98 6.24 7.33
N SER A 334 -9.99 6.35 8.65
CA SER A 334 -10.06 5.21 9.57
C SER A 334 -11.35 4.39 9.42
N ASP A 335 -11.28 3.14 9.87
CA ASP A 335 -12.40 2.21 9.88
C ASP A 335 -13.66 2.78 10.54
N VAL A 336 -14.78 2.42 9.98
CA VAL A 336 -16.12 2.85 10.41
C VAL A 336 -16.86 1.75 11.19
N HIS A 337 -16.42 0.51 11.05
CA HIS A 337 -17.09 -0.69 11.60
C HIS A 337 -16.69 -0.96 13.06
N ASP A 338 -15.39 -0.95 13.30
CA ASP A 338 -14.78 -1.18 14.60
C ASP A 338 -14.00 0.06 15.07
N ASN A 339 -14.04 0.34 16.35
CA ASN A 339 -13.20 1.40 16.94
C ASN A 339 -12.34 0.83 18.06
N HIS A 340 -11.09 0.59 17.79
CA HIS A 340 -10.14 -0.05 18.69
C HIS A 340 -9.84 0.78 19.94
N VAL A 341 -9.90 2.11 19.84
CA VAL A 341 -9.72 3.02 21.00
C VAL A 341 -10.94 2.99 21.90
N ALA A 342 -12.14 3.10 21.33
CA ALA A 342 -13.39 3.04 22.07
C ALA A 342 -13.79 1.62 22.48
N LYS A 343 -13.19 0.59 21.87
CA LYS A 343 -13.51 -0.83 22.02
C LYS A 343 -14.99 -1.11 21.76
N THR A 344 -15.46 -0.59 20.63
CA THR A 344 -16.83 -0.77 20.15
C THR A 344 -16.78 -1.39 18.75
N ALA A 345 -17.63 -2.38 18.53
CA ALA A 345 -17.88 -2.99 17.24
C ALA A 345 -19.37 -2.96 16.96
N TYR A 346 -19.76 -2.83 15.71
CA TYR A 346 -21.15 -2.80 15.28
C TYR A 346 -21.37 -3.79 14.14
N GLY A 347 -22.45 -4.57 14.23
CA GLY A 347 -22.89 -5.38 13.10
C GLY A 347 -23.65 -4.58 12.05
N PRO A 348 -23.81 -5.10 10.82
CA PRO A 348 -24.49 -4.43 9.73
C PRO A 348 -25.89 -3.93 10.09
N GLY A 349 -26.14 -2.64 9.91
CA GLY A 349 -27.43 -2.00 10.20
C GLY A 349 -27.70 -1.68 11.67
N GLU A 350 -26.74 -1.85 12.58
CA GLU A 350 -26.88 -1.33 13.93
C GLU A 350 -26.85 0.20 13.95
N ALA A 351 -27.52 0.80 14.90
CA ALA A 351 -27.68 2.26 14.95
C ALA A 351 -26.35 3.03 15.03
N GLY A 352 -25.33 2.47 15.72
CA GLY A 352 -23.98 3.04 15.80
C GLY A 352 -23.28 3.03 14.47
N TYR A 353 -23.33 1.91 13.76
CA TYR A 353 -22.81 1.72 12.41
C TYR A 353 -23.41 2.73 11.41
N VAL A 354 -24.75 2.78 11.32
CA VAL A 354 -25.45 3.72 10.43
C VAL A 354 -25.12 5.18 10.75
N ALA A 355 -24.97 5.52 12.04
CA ALA A 355 -24.60 6.88 12.45
C ALA A 355 -23.17 7.25 12.06
N ALA A 356 -22.23 6.31 12.12
CA ALA A 356 -20.83 6.52 11.71
C ALA A 356 -20.72 6.74 10.19
N LEU A 357 -21.36 5.90 9.38
CA LEU A 357 -21.42 6.07 7.91
C LEU A 357 -22.05 7.40 7.52
N LYS A 358 -23.15 7.79 8.20
CA LYS A 358 -23.77 9.08 7.97
C LYS A 358 -22.83 10.26 8.29
N ALA A 359 -22.04 10.16 9.36
CA ALA A 359 -21.07 11.20 9.70
C ALA A 359 -19.98 11.33 8.63
N TYR A 360 -19.54 10.20 8.06
CA TYR A 360 -18.60 10.17 6.95
C TYR A 360 -19.20 10.82 5.70
N ASP A 361 -20.44 10.49 5.34
CA ASP A 361 -21.12 11.09 4.19
C ASP A 361 -21.35 12.60 4.35
N ASP A 362 -21.76 13.04 5.53
CA ASP A 362 -21.91 14.47 5.85
C ASP A 362 -20.56 15.22 5.70
N ALA A 363 -19.43 14.59 6.05
CA ALA A 363 -18.10 15.14 5.84
C ALA A 363 -17.76 15.28 4.35
N PHE A 364 -18.06 14.29 3.51
CA PHE A 364 -17.89 14.38 2.06
C PHE A 364 -18.72 15.51 1.44
N GLY A 365 -19.96 15.69 1.86
CA GLY A 365 -20.81 16.80 1.41
C GLY A 365 -20.17 18.17 1.70
N LYS A 366 -19.61 18.35 2.91
CA LYS A 366 -18.88 19.58 3.31
C LYS A 366 -17.58 19.73 2.51
N PHE A 367 -16.83 18.66 2.35
CA PHE A 367 -15.56 18.62 1.62
C PHE A 367 -15.73 19.07 0.16
N PHE A 368 -16.63 18.45 -0.58
CA PHE A 368 -16.90 18.85 -1.98
C PHE A 368 -17.36 20.29 -2.10
N THR A 369 -18.19 20.76 -1.15
CA THR A 369 -18.63 22.14 -1.11
C THR A 369 -17.47 23.11 -0.86
N ARG A 370 -16.59 22.80 0.09
CA ARG A 370 -15.42 23.60 0.44
C ARG A 370 -14.46 23.72 -0.74
N LEU A 371 -14.09 22.60 -1.36
CA LEU A 371 -13.21 22.59 -2.55
C LEU A 371 -13.81 23.39 -3.72
N ALA A 372 -15.11 23.22 -3.98
CA ALA A 372 -15.79 23.94 -5.06
C ALA A 372 -15.78 25.47 -4.87
N ASN A 373 -15.82 25.96 -3.62
CA ASN A 373 -15.73 27.38 -3.31
C ASN A 373 -14.35 27.96 -3.68
N ASP A 374 -13.30 27.16 -3.65
CA ASP A 374 -11.94 27.53 -4.06
C ASP A 374 -11.64 27.19 -5.53
N GLY A 375 -12.67 26.76 -6.28
CA GLY A 375 -12.55 26.44 -7.70
C GLY A 375 -11.95 25.04 -7.98
N ILE A 376 -11.74 24.23 -6.96
CA ILE A 376 -11.24 22.84 -7.06
C ILE A 376 -12.45 21.92 -7.23
N ASN A 377 -12.57 21.28 -8.38
CA ASN A 377 -13.75 20.50 -8.71
C ASN A 377 -13.46 19.46 -9.83
N LYS A 378 -14.45 18.65 -10.18
CA LYS A 378 -14.34 17.58 -11.17
C LYS A 378 -13.84 18.00 -12.57
N SER A 379 -13.83 19.31 -12.90
CA SER A 379 -13.34 19.78 -14.21
C SER A 379 -11.83 20.02 -14.26
N ASN A 380 -11.18 20.10 -13.10
CA ASN A 380 -9.73 20.34 -12.98
C ASN A 380 -9.03 19.41 -11.99
N THR A 381 -9.75 18.49 -11.37
CA THR A 381 -9.24 17.61 -10.33
C THR A 381 -9.52 16.16 -10.71
N LEU A 382 -8.49 15.30 -10.59
CA LEU A 382 -8.66 13.87 -10.57
C LEU A 382 -8.89 13.44 -9.13
N PHE A 383 -10.10 12.96 -8.86
CA PHE A 383 -10.47 12.31 -7.60
C PHE A 383 -10.39 10.80 -7.78
N VAL A 384 -9.74 10.13 -6.85
CA VAL A 384 -9.64 8.67 -6.77
C VAL A 384 -10.00 8.26 -5.35
N PHE A 385 -10.92 7.31 -5.22
CA PHE A 385 -11.42 6.79 -3.96
C PHE A 385 -11.38 5.26 -4.00
N THR A 386 -10.93 4.63 -2.92
CA THR A 386 -11.00 3.16 -2.77
C THR A 386 -11.07 2.81 -1.30
N ALA A 387 -11.38 1.57 -0.96
CA ALA A 387 -11.03 1.00 0.34
C ALA A 387 -9.69 0.25 0.20
N ASP A 388 -8.95 0.10 1.28
CA ASP A 388 -7.75 -0.76 1.31
C ASP A 388 -8.18 -2.23 1.23
N GLU A 389 -9.15 -2.65 2.02
CA GLU A 389 -9.71 -4.00 1.99
C GLU A 389 -11.22 -4.00 2.27
N GLY A 390 -11.84 -5.16 2.19
CA GLY A 390 -13.12 -5.46 2.79
C GLY A 390 -12.95 -6.20 4.11
N ASP A 391 -14.06 -6.41 4.80
CA ASP A 391 -14.13 -7.12 6.08
C ASP A 391 -15.12 -8.27 6.02
N HIS A 392 -14.86 -9.30 6.82
CA HIS A 392 -15.79 -10.38 7.10
C HIS A 392 -16.50 -10.15 8.44
N PHE A 393 -17.80 -9.96 8.41
CA PHE A 393 -18.58 -9.79 9.65
C PHE A 393 -18.73 -11.11 10.40
N VAL A 394 -18.25 -11.15 11.63
CA VAL A 394 -18.35 -12.31 12.53
C VAL A 394 -19.45 -12.06 13.55
N GLY A 395 -20.61 -12.67 13.35
CA GLY A 395 -21.75 -12.48 14.23
C GLY A 395 -22.90 -13.44 13.98
N GLY A 396 -23.82 -13.45 14.93
CA GLY A 396 -25.06 -14.22 14.85
C GLY A 396 -26.09 -13.56 13.91
N ALA A 397 -27.25 -14.19 13.79
CA ALA A 397 -28.33 -13.64 12.97
C ALA A 397 -28.88 -12.33 13.58
N PRO A 398 -29.21 -11.32 12.75
CA PRO A 398 -29.77 -10.07 13.20
C PRO A 398 -31.19 -10.22 13.77
N SER A 399 -31.57 -9.33 14.66
CA SER A 399 -32.90 -9.22 15.23
C SER A 399 -33.44 -7.78 15.08
N PRO A 400 -34.67 -7.60 14.54
CA PRO A 400 -35.49 -8.63 13.88
C PRO A 400 -34.85 -9.10 12.56
N SER A 401 -35.18 -10.29 12.10
CA SER A 401 -34.59 -10.88 10.90
C SER A 401 -34.84 -10.13 9.58
N ASN A 402 -35.76 -9.17 9.58
CA ASN A 402 -36.08 -8.31 8.46
C ASN A 402 -35.61 -6.85 8.70
N CYS A 403 -34.69 -6.63 9.62
CA CYS A 403 -34.11 -5.31 9.84
C CYS A 403 -33.37 -4.83 8.58
N ASP A 404 -33.38 -3.52 8.36
CA ASP A 404 -32.76 -2.86 7.19
C ASP A 404 -31.77 -1.75 7.58
N GLY A 405 -31.53 -1.55 8.87
CA GLY A 405 -30.66 -0.50 9.38
C GLY A 405 -31.18 0.94 9.21
N ILE A 406 -32.16 1.16 8.34
CA ILE A 406 -32.69 2.49 7.98
C ILE A 406 -34.02 2.77 8.67
N THR A 407 -35.03 1.92 8.42
CA THR A 407 -36.36 2.05 9.04
C THR A 407 -36.49 1.18 10.29
N THR A 408 -35.78 0.10 10.32
CA THR A 408 -35.76 -0.88 11.41
C THR A 408 -34.32 -1.22 11.75
N PRO A 409 -33.74 -0.64 12.83
CA PRO A 409 -32.39 -0.95 13.27
C PRO A 409 -32.18 -2.45 13.51
N CYS A 410 -31.02 -2.95 13.12
CA CYS A 410 -30.59 -4.30 13.46
C CYS A 410 -29.99 -4.34 14.89
N THR A 411 -30.08 -5.49 15.52
CA THR A 411 -29.37 -5.79 16.76
C THR A 411 -28.86 -7.23 16.70
N TYR A 412 -27.73 -7.49 17.34
CA TYR A 412 -27.12 -8.82 17.39
C TYR A 412 -26.97 -9.25 18.85
N THR A 413 -27.20 -10.51 19.14
CA THR A 413 -26.98 -11.06 20.49
C THR A 413 -25.54 -11.46 20.73
N GLN A 414 -24.83 -11.80 19.68
CA GLN A 414 -23.42 -12.17 19.65
C GLN A 414 -22.78 -11.58 18.40
N ILE A 415 -21.72 -10.82 18.60
CA ILE A 415 -20.79 -10.37 17.57
C ILE A 415 -19.40 -10.46 18.15
N GLY A 416 -18.42 -10.77 17.32
CA GLY A 416 -17.01 -10.74 17.69
C GLY A 416 -16.22 -11.78 16.90
N GLU A 417 -15.04 -11.40 16.46
CA GLU A 417 -14.08 -12.34 15.90
C GLU A 417 -13.79 -13.47 16.89
N ILE A 418 -13.42 -14.62 16.39
CA ILE A 418 -13.15 -15.79 17.22
C ILE A 418 -11.64 -16.00 17.31
N ASP A 419 -11.05 -15.54 18.43
CA ASP A 419 -9.62 -15.76 18.71
C ASP A 419 -9.32 -17.23 18.92
N VAL A 420 -8.28 -17.75 18.27
CA VAL A 420 -7.83 -19.14 18.38
C VAL A 420 -6.37 -19.22 18.82
N ASP A 421 -6.12 -19.96 19.90
CA ASP A 421 -4.76 -20.37 20.34
C ASP A 421 -4.31 -21.60 19.54
N VAL A 422 -3.65 -21.38 18.40
CA VAL A 422 -3.15 -22.47 17.53
C VAL A 422 -2.11 -23.33 18.26
N THR A 423 -1.25 -22.74 19.10
CA THR A 423 -0.27 -23.50 19.90
C THR A 423 -0.95 -24.49 20.83
N GLY A 424 -2.00 -24.04 21.51
CA GLY A 424 -2.79 -24.88 22.41
C GLY A 424 -3.55 -25.98 21.67
N LEU A 425 -4.15 -25.68 20.53
CA LEU A 425 -4.84 -26.67 19.70
C LEU A 425 -3.89 -27.72 19.13
N LEU A 426 -2.75 -27.32 18.58
CA LEU A 426 -1.73 -28.24 18.08
C LEU A 426 -1.23 -29.19 19.16
N ALA A 427 -0.98 -28.67 20.37
CA ALA A 427 -0.54 -29.51 21.50
C ALA A 427 -1.64 -30.48 21.95
N THR A 428 -2.91 -30.02 22.02
CA THR A 428 -4.01 -30.83 22.60
C THR A 428 -4.67 -31.77 21.62
N GLN A 429 -4.82 -31.37 20.36
CA GLN A 429 -5.47 -32.21 19.33
C GLN A 429 -4.47 -33.10 18.58
N GLN A 430 -3.26 -32.58 18.32
CA GLN A 430 -2.30 -33.23 17.41
C GLN A 430 -1.02 -33.71 18.13
N ASN A 431 -0.86 -33.44 19.43
CA ASN A 431 0.34 -33.73 20.21
C ASN A 431 1.64 -33.12 19.61
N VAL A 432 1.53 -31.99 18.92
CA VAL A 432 2.67 -31.28 18.36
C VAL A 432 3.40 -30.50 19.42
N THR A 433 4.74 -30.64 19.46
CA THR A 433 5.65 -29.94 20.37
C THR A 433 6.77 -29.19 19.64
N THR A 434 6.71 -29.16 18.31
CA THR A 434 7.65 -28.41 17.47
C THR A 434 7.56 -26.92 17.82
N ALA A 435 8.72 -26.29 18.06
CA ALA A 435 8.77 -24.87 18.35
C ALA A 435 8.60 -24.05 17.07
N PHE A 436 7.65 -23.12 17.12
CA PHE A 436 7.35 -22.22 16.01
C PHE A 436 6.88 -20.87 16.54
N ASN A 437 6.83 -19.89 15.67
CA ASN A 437 6.08 -18.66 15.86
C ASN A 437 5.11 -18.51 14.67
N ALA A 438 4.03 -17.75 14.85
CA ALA A 438 3.15 -17.40 13.76
C ALA A 438 2.88 -15.90 13.80
N HIS A 439 2.91 -15.26 12.64
CA HIS A 439 2.23 -13.98 12.48
C HIS A 439 0.73 -14.26 12.61
N ALA A 440 0.12 -13.66 13.64
CA ALA A 440 -1.29 -13.88 13.94
C ALA A 440 -2.16 -13.17 12.90
N ASP A 441 -3.15 -13.91 12.37
CA ASP A 441 -4.06 -13.40 11.36
C ASP A 441 -5.22 -14.38 11.12
N SER A 442 -6.18 -14.03 10.25
CA SER A 442 -7.06 -15.02 9.58
C SER A 442 -6.27 -15.87 8.59
N ALA A 443 -5.24 -15.31 7.97
CA ALA A 443 -4.24 -16.04 7.18
C ALA A 443 -2.88 -16.08 7.90
N PRO A 444 -2.71 -16.90 8.96
CA PRO A 444 -1.48 -16.93 9.74
C PRO A 444 -0.29 -17.45 8.95
N ASN A 445 0.86 -16.79 9.15
CA ASN A 445 2.13 -17.16 8.54
C ASN A 445 3.01 -17.89 9.57
N PHE A 446 3.41 -19.12 9.30
CA PHE A 446 4.12 -19.98 10.23
C PHE A 446 5.63 -19.95 10.01
N TYR A 447 6.38 -19.73 11.09
CA TYR A 447 7.84 -19.71 11.14
C TYR A 447 8.34 -20.83 12.07
N LEU A 448 8.76 -21.98 11.51
CA LEU A 448 9.29 -23.08 12.29
C LEU A 448 10.74 -22.80 12.68
N ASN A 449 11.06 -22.98 13.96
CA ASN A 449 12.41 -22.74 14.47
C ASN A 449 13.46 -23.57 13.72
N GLY A 450 14.56 -22.92 13.35
CA GLY A 450 15.64 -23.51 12.56
C GLY A 450 15.48 -23.30 11.06
N ASN A 451 14.38 -22.70 10.61
CA ASN A 451 14.07 -22.48 9.19
C ASN A 451 14.30 -23.74 8.34
N PRO A 452 13.64 -24.87 8.67
CA PRO A 452 13.84 -26.13 7.95
C PRO A 452 13.23 -26.02 6.53
N SER A 453 13.76 -26.83 5.59
CA SER A 453 13.21 -26.87 4.23
C SER A 453 11.77 -27.43 4.22
N SER A 454 10.97 -27.06 3.23
CA SER A 454 9.60 -27.56 3.03
C SER A 454 9.51 -29.09 2.92
N THR A 455 10.58 -29.75 2.48
CA THR A 455 10.67 -31.22 2.41
C THR A 455 11.14 -31.89 3.70
N ASP A 456 11.42 -31.13 4.77
CA ASP A 456 11.79 -31.71 6.06
C ASP A 456 10.59 -32.47 6.65
N PRO A 457 10.76 -33.72 7.11
CA PRO A 457 9.67 -34.49 7.68
C PRO A 457 8.96 -33.83 8.87
N ASN A 458 9.64 -32.95 9.61
CA ASN A 458 9.00 -32.20 10.71
C ASN A 458 8.10 -31.10 10.16
N VAL A 459 8.49 -30.43 9.06
CA VAL A 459 7.62 -29.44 8.37
C VAL A 459 6.39 -30.14 7.84
N ARG A 460 6.55 -31.23 7.07
CA ARG A 460 5.42 -31.99 6.50
C ARG A 460 4.46 -32.48 7.59
N SER A 461 5.01 -33.00 8.70
CA SER A 461 4.18 -33.44 9.84
C SER A 461 3.46 -32.29 10.53
N PHE A 462 4.09 -31.10 10.60
CA PHE A 462 3.50 -29.93 11.20
C PHE A 462 2.37 -29.34 10.32
N GLU A 463 2.57 -29.26 9.02
CA GLU A 463 1.56 -28.84 8.04
C GLU A 463 0.31 -29.72 8.09
N HIS A 464 0.47 -31.06 8.12
CA HIS A 464 -0.64 -31.98 8.29
C HIS A 464 -1.38 -31.78 9.62
N ALA A 465 -0.66 -31.45 10.69
CA ALA A 465 -1.26 -31.18 11.98
C ALA A 465 -2.07 -29.89 11.97
N VAL A 466 -1.57 -28.84 11.32
CA VAL A 466 -2.30 -27.57 11.16
C VAL A 466 -3.55 -27.75 10.31
N ALA A 467 -3.44 -28.43 9.16
CA ALA A 467 -4.58 -28.71 8.27
C ALA A 467 -5.70 -29.50 8.96
N ALA A 468 -5.37 -30.32 9.95
CA ALA A 468 -6.32 -31.17 10.69
C ALA A 468 -7.02 -30.48 11.89
N LEU A 469 -6.70 -29.22 12.17
CA LEU A 469 -7.29 -28.49 13.30
C LEU A 469 -8.77 -28.20 13.05
N THR A 470 -9.57 -28.49 14.09
CA THR A 470 -11.00 -28.18 14.11
C THR A 470 -11.39 -27.52 15.42
N VAL A 471 -12.41 -26.68 15.38
CA VAL A 471 -12.95 -25.98 16.55
C VAL A 471 -14.46 -26.04 16.58
N THR A 472 -15.04 -25.83 17.75
CA THR A 472 -16.49 -25.57 17.86
C THR A 472 -16.68 -24.05 17.84
N ASN A 473 -17.37 -23.55 16.82
CA ASN A 473 -17.68 -22.14 16.66
C ASN A 473 -18.62 -21.70 17.84
N PRO A 474 -18.23 -20.73 18.67
CA PRO A 474 -19.04 -20.34 19.82
C PRO A 474 -20.34 -19.62 19.47
N ILE A 475 -20.47 -19.09 18.23
CA ILE A 475 -21.67 -18.40 17.75
C ILE A 475 -22.66 -19.39 17.16
N THR A 476 -22.21 -20.26 16.25
CA THR A 476 -23.05 -21.18 15.49
C THR A 476 -23.22 -22.55 16.16
N ASN A 477 -22.33 -22.92 17.08
CA ASN A 477 -22.15 -24.27 17.64
C ASN A 477 -21.82 -25.35 16.56
N ALA A 478 -21.42 -24.98 15.36
CA ALA A 478 -20.91 -25.89 14.36
C ALA A 478 -19.47 -26.33 14.66
N THR A 479 -19.04 -27.43 14.09
CA THR A 479 -17.63 -27.81 14.05
C THR A 479 -17.03 -27.33 12.75
N ASP A 480 -16.06 -26.43 12.84
CA ASP A 480 -15.41 -25.80 11.71
C ASP A 480 -13.95 -26.28 11.58
N THR A 481 -13.44 -26.31 10.37
CA THR A 481 -12.01 -26.39 10.07
C THR A 481 -11.42 -24.98 10.09
N LEU A 482 -10.19 -24.85 10.57
CA LEU A 482 -9.48 -23.55 10.59
C LEU A 482 -8.80 -23.22 9.26
N THR A 483 -8.41 -24.25 8.51
CA THR A 483 -7.65 -24.13 7.25
C THR A 483 -8.57 -24.29 6.06
N ASN A 484 -8.55 -23.32 5.14
CA ASN A 484 -9.18 -23.42 3.81
C ASN A 484 -8.15 -23.74 2.73
N TYR A 485 -7.00 -23.02 2.74
CA TYR A 485 -5.91 -23.23 1.79
C TYR A 485 -4.55 -23.13 2.49
N MET A 486 -3.51 -23.66 1.81
CA MET A 486 -2.14 -23.62 2.28
C MET A 486 -1.18 -23.33 1.13
N ALA A 487 -0.15 -22.55 1.42
CA ALA A 487 0.93 -22.22 0.50
C ALA A 487 2.30 -22.38 1.18
N ASP A 488 3.21 -23.09 0.55
CA ASP A 488 4.63 -23.07 0.91
C ASP A 488 5.43 -22.12 0.01
N ALA A 489 6.75 -22.13 0.12
CA ALA A 489 7.63 -21.20 -0.58
C ALA A 489 7.45 -21.19 -2.11
N VAL A 490 7.01 -22.28 -2.73
CA VAL A 490 6.82 -22.36 -4.18
C VAL A 490 5.55 -21.58 -4.59
N GLU A 491 4.46 -21.83 -3.88
CA GLU A 491 3.21 -21.12 -4.14
C GLU A 491 3.29 -19.66 -3.69
N MET A 492 3.87 -19.39 -2.52
CA MET A 492 4.08 -18.01 -2.04
C MET A 492 4.84 -17.14 -3.04
N LYS A 493 5.78 -17.72 -3.81
CA LYS A 493 6.44 -17.00 -4.89
C LYS A 493 5.47 -16.62 -6.03
N LEU A 494 4.57 -17.52 -6.39
CA LEU A 494 3.55 -17.24 -7.41
C LEU A 494 2.57 -16.17 -6.91
N LEU A 495 2.29 -16.15 -5.62
CA LEU A 495 1.39 -15.21 -4.96
C LEU A 495 2.08 -13.87 -4.57
N HIS A 496 3.28 -13.57 -5.06
CA HIS A 496 4.02 -12.33 -4.77
C HIS A 496 4.33 -12.10 -3.27
N MET A 497 4.49 -13.17 -2.50
CA MET A 497 4.81 -13.10 -1.07
C MET A 497 6.31 -13.22 -0.76
N VAL A 498 7.16 -13.47 -1.73
CA VAL A 498 8.60 -13.71 -1.53
C VAL A 498 9.41 -12.49 -1.93
N THR A 499 9.89 -11.74 -0.94
CA THR A 499 10.69 -10.52 -1.14
C THR A 499 12.16 -10.83 -1.47
N GLY A 500 12.98 -9.78 -1.65
CA GLY A 500 14.43 -9.89 -1.82
C GLY A 500 15.18 -10.36 -0.56
N ASP A 501 14.54 -10.38 0.61
CA ASP A 501 15.11 -10.92 1.85
C ASP A 501 14.54 -12.31 2.16
N PRO A 502 15.32 -13.38 1.97
CA PRO A 502 14.86 -14.74 2.27
C PRO A 502 14.45 -14.98 3.72
N ALA A 503 14.94 -14.15 4.65
CA ALA A 503 14.57 -14.27 6.06
C ALA A 503 13.09 -13.94 6.30
N ARG A 504 12.46 -13.15 5.44
CA ARG A 504 11.04 -12.75 5.55
C ARG A 504 10.06 -13.81 5.08
N THR A 505 10.53 -14.81 4.33
CA THR A 505 9.65 -15.87 3.81
C THR A 505 9.29 -16.85 4.93
N PRO A 506 7.99 -17.02 5.30
CA PRO A 506 7.58 -18.00 6.29
C PRO A 506 7.83 -19.42 5.79
N THR A 507 7.79 -20.40 6.70
CA THR A 507 7.86 -21.81 6.33
C THR A 507 6.70 -22.21 5.44
N PHE A 508 5.49 -21.79 5.81
CA PHE A 508 4.26 -21.87 5.01
C PHE A 508 3.22 -20.87 5.55
N THR A 509 2.21 -20.60 4.73
CA THR A 509 1.07 -19.74 5.06
C THR A 509 -0.22 -20.56 4.99
N VAL A 510 -1.13 -20.29 5.91
CA VAL A 510 -2.51 -20.78 5.89
C VAL A 510 -3.44 -19.63 5.50
N PHE A 511 -4.38 -19.89 4.62
CA PHE A 511 -5.55 -19.03 4.40
C PHE A 511 -6.71 -19.70 5.12
N GLY A 512 -7.23 -19.04 6.14
CA GLY A 512 -8.10 -19.63 7.14
C GLY A 512 -9.58 -19.56 6.81
N ASN A 513 -10.38 -19.92 7.80
CA ASN A 513 -11.80 -19.60 7.82
C ASN A 513 -11.94 -18.18 8.39
N PRO A 514 -12.56 -17.23 7.69
CA PRO A 514 -12.55 -15.81 8.05
C PRO A 514 -13.27 -15.48 9.37
N ASP A 515 -14.04 -16.40 9.95
CA ASP A 515 -14.59 -16.24 11.31
C ASP A 515 -13.48 -16.17 12.39
N TYR A 516 -12.25 -16.64 12.09
CA TYR A 516 -11.24 -16.93 13.09
C TYR A 516 -9.96 -16.09 12.94
N PHE A 517 -9.57 -15.43 14.02
CA PHE A 517 -8.24 -14.85 14.17
C PHE A 517 -7.30 -15.85 14.85
N GLN A 518 -6.29 -16.31 14.15
CA GLN A 518 -5.41 -17.40 14.54
C GLN A 518 -4.08 -16.86 15.10
N ALA A 519 -3.83 -17.07 16.39
CA ALA A 519 -2.66 -16.56 17.09
C ALA A 519 -1.88 -17.66 17.83
N THR A 520 -0.62 -17.39 18.14
CA THR A 520 0.16 -18.22 19.04
C THR A 520 -0.19 -17.92 20.49
N GLY A 521 -0.35 -18.95 21.29
CA GLY A 521 -0.64 -18.86 22.73
C GLY A 521 0.20 -19.84 23.54
N THR A 522 -0.41 -20.54 24.49
CA THR A 522 0.28 -21.50 25.37
C THR A 522 -0.12 -22.93 25.10
N ALA A 523 0.84 -23.83 25.08
CA ALA A 523 0.56 -25.25 24.99
C ALA A 523 -0.35 -25.69 26.13
N GLY A 524 -1.53 -26.26 25.78
CA GLY A 524 -2.53 -26.69 26.75
C GLY A 524 -3.57 -25.63 27.13
N CYS A 525 -3.59 -24.48 26.41
CA CYS A 525 -4.59 -23.42 26.55
C CYS A 525 -4.80 -22.96 28.02
N SER A 526 -4.03 -22.03 28.50
CA SER A 526 -4.18 -21.43 29.84
C SER A 526 -5.51 -20.67 30.03
N THR A 527 -6.12 -20.27 28.92
CA THR A 527 -7.50 -19.79 28.74
C THR A 527 -8.19 -20.72 27.75
N PRO A 528 -9.50 -20.64 27.48
CA PRO A 528 -10.09 -21.40 26.38
C PRO A 528 -9.30 -21.17 25.07
N CYS A 529 -9.00 -22.26 24.35
CA CYS A 529 -8.28 -22.17 23.07
C CYS A 529 -9.07 -21.42 22.00
N VAL A 530 -10.36 -21.26 22.20
CA VAL A 530 -11.29 -20.60 21.28
C VAL A 530 -12.16 -19.66 22.11
N ALA A 531 -12.16 -18.40 21.78
CA ALA A 531 -12.89 -17.36 22.51
C ALA A 531 -13.42 -16.28 21.57
N GLU A 532 -14.71 -15.96 21.69
CA GLU A 532 -15.32 -14.80 21.03
C GLU A 532 -14.78 -13.50 21.66
N LYS A 533 -14.51 -12.51 20.85
CA LYS A 533 -13.96 -11.20 21.24
C LYS A 533 -14.88 -10.06 20.79
N PRO A 534 -15.88 -9.70 21.60
CA PRO A 534 -16.97 -8.80 21.18
C PRO A 534 -16.56 -7.35 20.88
N THR A 535 -15.31 -7.00 21.04
CA THR A 535 -14.77 -5.66 20.75
C THR A 535 -14.21 -5.52 19.34
N TYR A 536 -14.17 -6.62 18.59
CA TYR A 536 -13.74 -6.72 17.20
C TYR A 536 -14.73 -7.64 16.50
N ALA A 537 -15.45 -7.16 15.53
CA ALA A 537 -16.49 -7.94 14.86
C ALA A 537 -16.26 -8.11 13.36
N TRP A 538 -15.23 -7.47 12.85
CA TRP A 538 -14.91 -7.42 11.44
C TRP A 538 -13.50 -7.92 11.22
N ASN A 539 -13.39 -9.07 10.57
CA ASN A 539 -12.13 -9.76 10.38
C ASN A 539 -11.65 -9.60 8.94
N HIS A 540 -10.38 -9.34 8.77
CA HIS A 540 -9.72 -9.19 7.49
C HIS A 540 -8.39 -9.97 7.48
N GLY A 541 -7.47 -9.72 6.55
CA GLY A 541 -6.21 -10.46 6.49
C GLY A 541 -6.34 -11.85 5.89
N ASP A 542 -7.29 -12.05 4.96
CA ASP A 542 -7.52 -13.31 4.27
C ASP A 542 -7.93 -13.05 2.81
N LEU A 543 -8.18 -14.11 2.06
CA LEU A 543 -8.58 -14.07 0.65
C LEU A 543 -10.07 -14.39 0.42
N SER A 544 -10.90 -14.38 1.44
CA SER A 544 -12.33 -14.59 1.25
C SER A 544 -12.94 -13.48 0.37
N PRO A 545 -13.99 -13.75 -0.43
CA PRO A 545 -14.49 -12.77 -1.40
C PRO A 545 -15.00 -11.46 -0.79
N ASP A 546 -15.52 -11.48 0.42
CA ASP A 546 -15.99 -10.30 1.16
C ASP A 546 -14.83 -9.42 1.67
N ILE A 547 -13.68 -10.02 2.00
CA ILE A 547 -12.45 -9.32 2.34
C ILE A 547 -11.73 -8.82 1.07
N ASN A 548 -11.59 -9.71 0.08
CA ASN A 548 -10.74 -9.46 -1.08
C ASN A 548 -11.39 -8.58 -2.16
N THR A 549 -12.72 -8.54 -2.25
CA THR A 549 -13.41 -7.71 -3.24
C THR A 549 -13.79 -6.37 -2.64
N THR A 550 -13.17 -5.32 -3.15
CA THR A 550 -13.41 -3.93 -2.76
C THR A 550 -13.95 -3.11 -3.94
N TRP A 551 -13.71 -1.82 -3.98
CA TRP A 551 -14.19 -0.92 -5.01
C TRP A 551 -13.18 0.18 -5.33
N LEU A 552 -13.26 0.74 -6.55
CA LEU A 552 -12.44 1.89 -6.96
C LEU A 552 -13.32 2.92 -7.68
N GLY A 553 -13.41 4.13 -7.12
CA GLY A 553 -14.09 5.26 -7.70
C GLY A 553 -13.13 6.25 -8.35
N MET A 554 -13.37 6.64 -9.58
CA MET A 554 -12.59 7.68 -10.28
C MET A 554 -13.49 8.74 -10.87
N VAL A 555 -13.15 10.02 -10.64
CA VAL A 555 -13.88 11.19 -11.18
C VAL A 555 -12.87 12.24 -11.64
N GLY A 556 -13.02 12.76 -12.83
CA GLY A 556 -12.18 13.88 -13.29
C GLY A 556 -11.93 13.90 -14.78
N PRO A 557 -11.11 14.85 -15.27
CA PRO A 557 -10.78 14.93 -16.67
C PRO A 557 -10.10 13.67 -17.19
N GLY A 558 -10.61 13.11 -18.26
CA GLY A 558 -10.08 11.88 -18.86
C GLY A 558 -10.73 10.59 -18.37
N VAL A 559 -11.53 10.63 -17.31
CA VAL A 559 -12.32 9.48 -16.84
C VAL A 559 -13.67 9.46 -17.56
N ASN A 560 -14.12 8.30 -18.02
CA ASN A 560 -15.43 8.12 -18.60
C ASN A 560 -16.53 8.18 -17.55
N GLN A 561 -17.67 8.77 -17.89
CA GLN A 561 -18.84 8.77 -17.02
C GLN A 561 -19.68 7.53 -17.32
N VAL A 562 -19.34 6.42 -16.70
CA VAL A 562 -19.98 5.11 -16.91
C VAL A 562 -20.99 4.79 -15.80
N GLY A 563 -20.81 5.36 -14.61
CA GLY A 563 -21.50 4.92 -13.39
C GLY A 563 -20.81 3.68 -12.82
N VAL A 564 -21.56 2.63 -12.51
CA VAL A 564 -20.99 1.37 -11.99
C VAL A 564 -20.50 0.48 -13.13
N ASP A 565 -19.24 0.10 -13.09
CA ASP A 565 -18.66 -0.98 -13.92
C ASP A 565 -18.35 -2.21 -13.05
N SER A 566 -19.07 -3.30 -13.27
CA SER A 566 -18.83 -4.59 -12.63
C SER A 566 -18.12 -5.59 -13.54
N SER A 567 -17.70 -5.18 -14.74
CA SER A 567 -17.10 -6.04 -15.75
C SER A 567 -15.59 -6.00 -15.80
N THR A 568 -15.02 -4.83 -15.50
CA THR A 568 -13.56 -4.62 -15.49
C THR A 568 -12.98 -5.20 -14.20
N TRP A 569 -12.17 -6.25 -14.35
CA TRP A 569 -11.38 -6.78 -13.24
C TRP A 569 -10.14 -5.90 -13.03
N SER A 570 -9.92 -5.45 -11.81
CA SER A 570 -8.78 -4.61 -11.40
C SER A 570 -8.33 -4.95 -9.99
N ASP A 571 -7.14 -4.52 -9.62
CA ASP A 571 -6.63 -4.57 -8.25
C ASP A 571 -5.86 -3.30 -7.87
N HIS A 572 -5.42 -3.21 -6.63
CA HIS A 572 -4.75 -2.04 -6.09
C HIS A 572 -3.51 -1.61 -6.88
N THR A 573 -2.77 -2.53 -7.49
CA THR A 573 -1.60 -2.15 -8.31
C THR A 573 -1.97 -1.29 -9.51
N ASP A 574 -3.21 -1.35 -10.00
CA ASP A 574 -3.69 -0.63 -11.19
C ASP A 574 -3.93 0.87 -10.92
N ILE A 575 -4.05 1.26 -9.64
CA ILE A 575 -4.36 2.65 -9.24
C ILE A 575 -3.23 3.59 -9.64
N ARG A 576 -2.01 3.28 -9.22
CA ARG A 576 -0.83 4.13 -9.49
C ARG A 576 -0.59 4.41 -10.97
N PRO A 577 -0.41 3.42 -11.85
CA PRO A 577 -0.17 3.67 -13.27
C PRO A 577 -1.34 4.41 -13.93
N THR A 578 -2.58 4.20 -13.47
CA THR A 578 -3.76 4.91 -14.00
C THR A 578 -3.73 6.39 -13.62
N ILE A 579 -3.42 6.73 -12.36
CA ILE A 579 -3.23 8.12 -11.91
C ILE A 579 -2.12 8.81 -12.73
N LEU A 580 -0.96 8.16 -12.87
CA LEU A 580 0.18 8.73 -13.58
C LEU A 580 -0.10 8.93 -15.07
N ALA A 581 -0.76 7.98 -15.73
CA ALA A 581 -1.17 8.10 -17.12
C ALA A 581 -2.10 9.30 -17.32
N LEU A 582 -3.10 9.49 -16.47
CA LEU A 582 -4.01 10.63 -16.50
C LEU A 582 -3.30 11.97 -16.21
N ALA A 583 -2.38 11.97 -15.23
CA ALA A 583 -1.57 13.15 -14.90
C ALA A 583 -0.50 13.49 -15.95
N GLY A 584 -0.26 12.59 -16.92
CA GLY A 584 0.79 12.72 -17.92
C GLY A 584 2.19 12.59 -17.35
N LEU A 585 2.34 11.81 -16.29
CA LEU A 585 3.58 11.50 -15.61
C LEU A 585 3.94 10.03 -15.78
N LYS A 586 5.12 9.65 -15.33
CA LYS A 586 5.58 8.26 -15.27
C LYS A 586 6.57 8.08 -14.15
N ASP A 587 6.68 6.86 -13.67
CA ASP A 587 7.76 6.44 -12.80
C ASP A 587 9.04 6.10 -13.58
N ASP A 588 10.15 5.97 -12.86
CA ASP A 588 11.43 5.50 -13.37
C ASP A 588 11.61 3.98 -13.22
N TYR A 589 10.54 3.28 -12.81
CA TYR A 589 10.46 1.83 -12.71
C TYR A 589 9.20 1.30 -13.42
N ALA A 590 9.17 0.00 -13.69
CA ALA A 590 8.00 -0.67 -14.27
C ALA A 590 7.03 -1.07 -13.16
N HIS A 591 5.74 -0.81 -13.38
CA HIS A 591 4.69 -1.26 -12.49
C HIS A 591 4.34 -2.73 -12.73
N GLU A 592 3.72 -3.36 -11.74
CA GLU A 592 3.00 -4.63 -11.90
C GLU A 592 1.51 -4.41 -12.14
N GLY A 593 1.04 -3.22 -11.83
CA GLY A 593 -0.27 -2.75 -12.22
C GLY A 593 -0.34 -2.29 -13.68
N ARG A 594 -1.53 -2.32 -14.23
CA ARG A 594 -1.82 -1.83 -15.58
C ARG A 594 -2.69 -0.57 -15.54
N VAL A 595 -2.69 0.21 -16.61
CA VAL A 595 -3.65 1.32 -16.75
C VAL A 595 -5.05 0.75 -17.08
N LEU A 596 -6.07 1.31 -16.46
CA LEU A 596 -7.48 0.91 -16.60
C LEU A 596 -8.08 1.54 -17.87
N PHE A 597 -7.62 1.09 -19.03
CA PHE A 597 -8.01 1.66 -20.32
C PHE A 597 -9.51 1.69 -20.55
N GLU A 598 -10.23 0.70 -20.06
CA GLU A 598 -11.66 0.49 -20.23
C GLU A 598 -12.46 1.72 -19.81
N ASP A 599 -12.02 2.37 -18.75
CA ASP A 599 -12.72 3.45 -18.07
C ASP A 599 -12.18 4.85 -18.41
N LEU A 600 -11.19 4.93 -19.30
CA LEU A 600 -10.60 6.20 -19.70
C LEU A 600 -11.05 6.64 -21.10
N ALA A 601 -11.23 7.94 -21.26
CA ALA A 601 -11.58 8.56 -22.54
C ALA A 601 -10.40 8.47 -23.52
N ASP A 602 -10.69 8.24 -24.80
CA ASP A 602 -9.67 8.22 -25.86
C ASP A 602 -8.81 9.49 -25.91
N SER A 603 -9.40 10.64 -25.55
CA SER A 603 -8.69 11.93 -25.50
C SER A 603 -7.63 12.02 -24.40
N ALA A 604 -7.67 11.14 -23.40
CA ALA A 604 -6.71 11.08 -22.31
C ALA A 604 -5.61 10.03 -22.54
N LEU A 605 -5.76 9.20 -23.55
CA LEU A 605 -4.87 8.10 -23.86
C LEU A 605 -3.92 8.40 -25.02
N PRO A 606 -2.70 7.83 -25.03
CA PRO A 606 -1.79 7.98 -26.17
C PRO A 606 -2.34 7.24 -27.40
N THR A 607 -1.91 7.71 -28.60
CA THR A 607 -2.41 7.17 -29.87
C THR A 607 -2.09 5.68 -30.07
N SER A 608 -1.01 5.17 -29.50
CA SER A 608 -0.67 3.74 -29.47
C SER A 608 -1.77 2.90 -28.83
N VAL A 609 -2.30 3.36 -27.70
CA VAL A 609 -3.39 2.70 -26.98
C VAL A 609 -4.71 2.81 -27.74
N VAL A 610 -5.08 4.04 -28.16
CA VAL A 610 -6.33 4.30 -28.88
C VAL A 610 -6.43 3.46 -30.17
N ASN A 611 -5.33 3.40 -30.95
CA ASN A 611 -5.30 2.64 -32.20
C ASN A 611 -5.35 1.12 -32.00
N SER A 612 -5.01 0.63 -30.82
CA SER A 612 -4.92 -0.80 -30.51
C SER A 612 -5.83 -1.20 -29.34
N ARG A 613 -6.82 -0.36 -29.01
CA ARG A 613 -7.62 -0.46 -27.78
C ARG A 613 -8.15 -1.87 -27.52
N GLN A 614 -8.74 -2.51 -28.50
CA GLN A 614 -9.32 -3.84 -28.34
C GLN A 614 -8.28 -4.89 -27.91
N ILE A 615 -7.15 -4.95 -28.62
CA ILE A 615 -6.14 -5.99 -28.35
C ILE A 615 -5.37 -5.70 -27.06
N ILE A 616 -5.11 -4.43 -26.75
CA ILE A 616 -4.40 -4.05 -25.51
C ILE A 616 -5.26 -4.27 -24.28
N THR A 617 -6.57 -4.03 -24.36
CA THR A 617 -7.51 -4.36 -23.28
C THR A 617 -7.58 -5.87 -23.03
N GLN A 618 -7.66 -6.68 -24.08
CA GLN A 618 -7.63 -8.13 -23.93
C GLN A 618 -6.31 -8.63 -23.34
N LEU A 619 -5.18 -8.07 -23.77
CA LEU A 619 -3.87 -8.39 -23.20
C LEU A 619 -3.81 -8.05 -21.71
N ALA A 620 -4.29 -6.88 -21.34
CA ALA A 620 -4.32 -6.41 -19.95
C ALA A 620 -5.19 -7.30 -19.05
N GLN A 621 -6.35 -7.73 -19.55
CA GLN A 621 -7.23 -8.64 -18.82
C GLN A 621 -6.59 -10.03 -18.62
N VAL A 622 -5.96 -10.59 -19.65
CA VAL A 622 -5.27 -11.89 -19.53
C VAL A 622 -4.04 -11.76 -18.62
N TYR A 623 -3.32 -10.64 -18.70
CA TYR A 623 -2.21 -10.36 -17.80
C TYR A 623 -2.64 -10.45 -16.33
N LYS A 624 -3.73 -9.77 -15.95
CA LYS A 624 -4.23 -9.81 -14.57
C LYS A 624 -4.68 -11.22 -14.15
N LYS A 625 -5.34 -11.95 -15.02
CA LYS A 625 -5.76 -13.34 -14.74
C LYS A 625 -4.60 -14.27 -14.40
N ILE A 626 -3.41 -14.05 -14.98
CA ILE A 626 -2.25 -14.90 -14.73
C ILE A 626 -1.29 -14.32 -13.70
N ASN A 627 -1.23 -13.00 -13.53
CA ASN A 627 -0.22 -12.36 -12.66
C ASN A 627 -0.75 -11.95 -11.28
N ALA A 628 -2.00 -11.52 -11.17
CA ALA A 628 -2.53 -11.11 -9.88
C ALA A 628 -2.61 -12.29 -8.90
N PRO A 629 -2.22 -12.12 -7.63
CA PRO A 629 -2.28 -13.18 -6.62
C PRO A 629 -3.68 -13.77 -6.47
N VAL A 630 -4.71 -12.93 -6.43
CA VAL A 630 -6.12 -13.35 -6.39
C VAL A 630 -6.76 -13.44 -7.78
N GLY A 631 -5.94 -13.44 -8.83
CA GLY A 631 -6.36 -13.72 -10.19
C GLY A 631 -6.70 -15.22 -10.41
N GLU A 632 -7.21 -15.52 -11.60
CA GLU A 632 -7.67 -16.87 -11.93
C GLU A 632 -6.58 -17.94 -11.77
N LEU A 633 -5.30 -17.62 -12.12
CA LEU A 633 -4.19 -18.56 -11.97
C LEU A 633 -3.83 -18.76 -10.50
N GLY A 634 -3.63 -17.68 -9.74
CA GLY A 634 -3.26 -17.74 -8.33
C GLY A 634 -4.23 -18.58 -7.50
N LEU A 635 -5.54 -18.34 -7.65
CA LEU A 635 -6.56 -19.13 -6.95
C LEU A 635 -6.58 -20.62 -7.36
N LYS A 636 -6.25 -20.94 -8.63
CA LYS A 636 -6.13 -22.32 -9.08
C LYS A 636 -4.88 -23.01 -8.54
N THR A 637 -3.75 -22.34 -8.56
CA THR A 637 -2.49 -22.90 -8.06
C THR A 637 -2.50 -23.05 -6.55
N LEU A 638 -3.15 -22.16 -5.81
CA LEU A 638 -3.35 -22.28 -4.38
C LEU A 638 -4.12 -23.56 -3.99
N GLN A 639 -5.14 -23.96 -4.79
CA GLN A 639 -5.82 -25.25 -4.61
C GLN A 639 -4.88 -26.43 -4.84
N VAL A 640 -3.96 -26.32 -5.81
CA VAL A 640 -2.96 -27.36 -6.09
C VAL A 640 -1.93 -27.46 -4.98
N SER A 641 -1.46 -26.30 -4.48
CA SER A 641 -0.54 -26.21 -3.35
C SER A 641 -1.14 -26.82 -2.09
N THR A 642 -2.39 -26.46 -1.76
CA THR A 642 -3.12 -27.07 -0.62
C THR A 642 -3.14 -28.59 -0.74
N LYS A 643 -3.52 -29.12 -1.91
CA LYS A 643 -3.53 -30.56 -2.16
C LYS A 643 -2.13 -31.18 -2.06
N ALA A 644 -1.08 -30.49 -2.45
CA ALA A 644 0.29 -30.96 -2.31
C ALA A 644 0.65 -31.06 -0.83
N ILE A 645 0.43 -29.99 -0.08
CA ILE A 645 0.81 -29.86 1.33
C ILE A 645 0.01 -30.85 2.21
N GLU A 646 -1.27 -31.05 1.94
CA GLU A 646 -2.11 -32.02 2.66
C GLU A 646 -1.85 -33.49 2.27
N SER A 647 -1.10 -33.73 1.20
CA SER A 647 -0.85 -35.12 0.75
C SER A 647 0.03 -35.88 1.76
N ASN A 648 -0.31 -37.14 2.01
CA ASN A 648 0.34 -38.00 3.01
C ASN A 648 0.62 -39.40 2.45
N ASP A 649 1.21 -39.48 1.25
CA ASP A 649 1.59 -40.72 0.65
C ASP A 649 3.05 -41.15 0.99
N PRO A 650 3.37 -42.43 1.00
CA PRO A 650 4.71 -42.90 1.34
C PRO A 650 5.80 -42.28 0.44
N GLY A 651 6.76 -41.62 1.04
CA GLY A 651 7.87 -40.96 0.36
C GLY A 651 7.52 -39.61 -0.26
N ASP A 652 6.38 -39.04 0.12
CA ASP A 652 5.94 -37.68 -0.22
C ASP A 652 5.96 -37.39 -1.72
N SER A 653 5.61 -38.39 -2.52
CA SER A 653 5.73 -38.32 -3.98
C SER A 653 4.67 -37.40 -4.61
N THR A 654 3.49 -37.33 -4.03
CA THR A 654 2.41 -36.41 -4.49
C THR A 654 2.84 -34.95 -4.24
N TYR A 655 3.31 -34.64 -3.05
CA TYR A 655 3.87 -33.32 -2.73
C TYR A 655 4.95 -32.93 -3.74
N THR A 656 6.00 -33.73 -3.87
CA THR A 656 7.14 -33.45 -4.76
C THR A 656 6.68 -33.23 -6.22
N ASN A 657 5.74 -34.03 -6.70
CA ASN A 657 5.26 -33.94 -8.08
C ASN A 657 4.47 -32.64 -8.31
N LEU A 658 3.58 -32.27 -7.38
CA LEU A 658 2.76 -31.07 -7.50
C LEU A 658 3.62 -29.80 -7.37
N GLU A 659 4.58 -29.78 -6.41
CA GLU A 659 5.55 -28.68 -6.25
C GLU A 659 6.41 -28.46 -7.50
N ASN A 660 6.84 -29.53 -8.17
CA ASN A 660 7.54 -29.42 -9.46
C ASN A 660 6.64 -28.84 -10.57
N GLN A 661 5.33 -29.16 -10.56
CA GLN A 661 4.39 -28.57 -11.49
C GLN A 661 4.18 -27.08 -11.20
N LEU A 662 3.95 -26.69 -9.94
CA LEU A 662 3.84 -25.31 -9.50
C LEU A 662 5.08 -24.48 -9.89
N THR A 663 6.27 -24.99 -9.65
CA THR A 663 7.54 -24.36 -10.07
C THR A 663 7.58 -24.11 -11.58
N SER A 664 7.13 -25.08 -12.38
CA SER A 664 7.07 -24.94 -13.84
C SER A 664 6.06 -23.88 -14.28
N VAL A 665 4.88 -23.89 -13.68
CA VAL A 665 3.81 -22.90 -13.94
C VAL A 665 4.29 -21.49 -13.56
N THR A 666 4.88 -21.32 -12.38
CA THR A 666 5.43 -20.03 -11.92
C THR A 666 6.48 -19.48 -12.90
N THR A 667 7.40 -20.32 -13.37
CA THR A 667 8.42 -19.92 -14.36
C THR A 667 7.80 -19.47 -15.69
N GLN A 668 6.75 -20.15 -16.15
CA GLN A 668 6.03 -19.78 -17.37
C GLN A 668 5.24 -18.48 -17.17
N ARG A 669 4.53 -18.34 -16.03
CA ARG A 669 3.81 -17.15 -15.65
C ARG A 669 4.72 -15.92 -15.63
N ASP A 670 5.85 -16.00 -14.93
CA ASP A 670 6.81 -14.89 -14.79
C ASP A 670 7.30 -14.40 -16.16
N SER A 671 7.62 -15.35 -17.07
CA SER A 671 8.05 -15.02 -18.43
C SER A 671 6.95 -14.34 -19.26
N LEU A 672 5.72 -14.81 -19.16
CA LEU A 672 4.59 -14.25 -19.90
C LEU A 672 4.18 -12.88 -19.32
N ALA A 673 4.06 -12.78 -18.01
CA ALA A 673 3.69 -11.56 -17.32
C ALA A 673 4.67 -10.42 -17.61
N SER A 674 5.97 -10.68 -17.54
CA SER A 674 7.01 -9.70 -17.88
C SER A 674 6.91 -9.18 -19.32
N GLN A 675 6.60 -10.05 -20.29
CA GLN A 675 6.42 -9.62 -21.67
C GLN A 675 5.14 -8.82 -21.88
N MET A 676 4.04 -9.22 -21.22
CA MET A 676 2.75 -8.54 -21.30
C MET A 676 2.81 -7.14 -20.70
N ILE A 677 3.31 -7.01 -19.46
CA ILE A 677 3.39 -5.71 -18.80
C ILE A 677 4.36 -4.76 -19.52
N THR A 678 5.47 -5.26 -20.04
CA THR A 678 6.40 -4.47 -20.86
C THR A 678 5.69 -3.87 -22.08
N LEU A 679 4.84 -4.63 -22.75
CA LEU A 679 4.11 -4.17 -23.93
C LEU A 679 3.03 -3.14 -23.54
N LEU A 680 2.33 -3.36 -22.44
CA LEU A 680 1.34 -2.44 -21.87
C LEU A 680 1.99 -1.10 -21.49
N GLU A 681 3.08 -1.13 -20.75
CA GLU A 681 3.80 0.08 -20.31
C GLU A 681 4.39 0.86 -21.49
N GLN A 682 5.01 0.19 -22.45
CA GLN A 682 5.56 0.84 -23.64
C GLN A 682 4.47 1.53 -24.47
N ALA A 683 3.29 0.94 -24.56
CA ALA A 683 2.16 1.55 -25.25
C ALA A 683 1.70 2.83 -24.55
N VAL A 684 1.61 2.83 -23.22
CA VAL A 684 1.10 3.98 -22.44
C VAL A 684 2.18 5.05 -22.26
N PHE A 685 3.29 4.70 -21.64
CA PHE A 685 4.27 5.69 -21.16
C PHE A 685 5.34 6.05 -22.17
N ALA A 686 5.50 5.24 -23.24
CA ALA A 686 6.41 5.54 -24.34
C ALA A 686 5.70 5.76 -25.69
N ASN A 687 4.37 5.69 -25.74
CA ASN A 687 3.54 5.82 -26.94
C ASN A 687 4.04 4.94 -28.12
N GLN A 688 4.52 3.72 -27.80
CA GLN A 688 5.01 2.79 -28.82
C GLN A 688 3.85 2.03 -29.46
N PRO A 689 3.83 1.87 -30.77
CA PRO A 689 2.80 1.07 -31.44
C PRO A 689 2.78 -0.38 -30.94
N VAL A 690 1.60 -0.91 -30.70
CA VAL A 690 1.39 -2.29 -30.27
C VAL A 690 1.46 -3.23 -31.47
N ASP A 691 2.35 -4.22 -31.43
CA ASP A 691 2.35 -5.33 -32.39
C ASP A 691 1.18 -6.29 -32.05
N SER A 692 0.12 -6.21 -32.83
CA SER A 692 -1.08 -7.02 -32.62
C SER A 692 -0.82 -8.52 -32.74
N THR A 693 0.17 -8.95 -33.54
CA THR A 693 0.52 -10.37 -33.64
C THR A 693 1.22 -10.86 -32.39
N GLN A 694 2.14 -10.07 -31.84
CA GLN A 694 2.81 -10.35 -30.59
C GLN A 694 1.79 -10.37 -29.41
N ALA A 695 0.94 -9.35 -29.34
CA ALA A 695 -0.10 -9.26 -28.31
C ALA A 695 -1.05 -10.46 -28.32
N GLN A 696 -1.54 -10.87 -29.53
CA GLN A 696 -2.41 -12.04 -29.66
C GLN A 696 -1.69 -13.33 -29.25
N ASN A 697 -0.43 -13.48 -29.60
CA ASN A 697 0.37 -14.64 -29.20
C ASN A 697 0.51 -14.76 -27.67
N LEU A 698 0.73 -13.62 -26.99
CA LEU A 698 0.82 -13.58 -25.52
C LEU A 698 -0.54 -13.90 -24.88
N ILE A 699 -1.63 -13.35 -25.42
CA ILE A 699 -3.01 -13.67 -24.99
C ILE A 699 -3.28 -15.16 -25.10
N ASP A 700 -2.95 -15.78 -26.25
CA ASP A 700 -3.18 -17.20 -26.49
C ASP A 700 -2.38 -18.08 -25.50
N GLN A 701 -1.12 -17.72 -25.24
CA GLN A 701 -0.27 -18.42 -24.27
C GLN A 701 -0.77 -18.24 -22.83
N GLY A 702 -1.19 -17.02 -22.44
CA GLY A 702 -1.76 -16.77 -21.13
C GLY A 702 -3.05 -17.58 -20.91
N ASN A 703 -3.95 -17.59 -21.90
CA ASN A 703 -5.16 -18.42 -21.84
C ASN A 703 -4.88 -19.93 -21.81
N ALA A 704 -3.79 -20.38 -22.43
CA ALA A 704 -3.36 -21.78 -22.35
C ALA A 704 -2.83 -22.15 -20.95
N LEU A 705 -2.18 -21.20 -20.27
CA LEU A 705 -1.68 -21.40 -18.91
C LEU A 705 -2.83 -21.53 -17.88
N LEU A 706 -3.99 -20.94 -18.17
CA LEU A 706 -5.21 -21.01 -17.33
C LEU A 706 -6.00 -22.33 -17.50
N GLN A 707 -5.66 -23.19 -18.46
CA GLN A 707 -6.34 -24.47 -18.72
C GLN A 707 -5.75 -25.61 -17.89
#